data_1d656c8d987a3bc56ee97c661d3b5367
#
_entry.id   1d656c8d987a3bc56ee97c661d3b5367
#
_cell.length_a   1.000
_cell.length_b   1.000
_cell.length_c   1.000
_cell.angle_alpha   90.00
_cell.angle_beta   90.00
_cell.angle_gamma   90.00
#
_symmetry.space_group_name_H-M   'P 1'
#
loop_
_entity.id
_entity.type
_entity.pdbx_description
1 polymer ?
#
loop_
_entity_poly.entity_id
_entity_poly.type
_entity_poly.pdbx_seq_one_letter_code
_entity_poly.pdbx_strand_id
1 'polypeptide(L)'
;MLLRTHLLALWASLGALQVVGAASTDDVDTTICGALMAQATSGGQDSYFFYAVDVYDCLRSIPFYSDPALRFLNYYNTTLQFQSTLAFLKTPPGGYQQPAIDVGDILHRIENNVTAGAYRYQYEFEVDLQKLVLAIHDAHVNLDIGITSPFVYGSPYSISSVSLDGKEPPKIYLTEDIQNAQLDGWSWTPSPISQINDIDVVEFLTDFASLNSVGYVENHAEWNALMGHPAQDIQGWPSVWSGAAKFYPGDELTFSFANASKPLETVWISFYTYPRETGPIATVGDMYNFFALGLYPSVNGSAAHPAAESNTVAKKRAIDDVESAPSGDDGSWYAESNGAYPKHSDVHQSDLLVSGGGVVTGYYLHELSTGVLSLPTFSQYGDYLRNFTQSVQEFVEGAARNNLSKIIIDLQQNSGGQVVLVMDTFLRFFPGREPFFGSRRRSHRLANIVGNATTSWWNTLNATSDEDYSDWEAGLVDEWVITPRVNTESKKNFASWDEYAGPKHYLGDEFTLVEKYNLTDDYFIYEMFAGNLPLDYLVDTGNTYVQHWEPKDVVLLTDGLCSSACALFVELMTRKGARTVVMGGRPDSGPMQAASGSRGARAYSSTALDADFAVAGIVDEVANQTLPNIPSNGVMRDPGLWSSAYFNLRDQIREEELKSDSAVPLQFRYEAADCRLYYTLRNLYNMTQQWTDVHDAVWGEGPRCVAGSTGYSTTPGQQSDPSKKPPPVSPLAEQHRPFPKIYTPPSANSSSEASLPHFAPEEITASHITYDEPIHPCNELNRCDGALQCKEVYVRCHKGGGMQGPSNKVMACLPACFGPTGCDVYNSNMALTCQPFVSTELKQATQLQPLSDKSRQRRAAPIKQQYSGLCQPTFGTKLLGNCPI
;
A
#
# COMPACT_ATOMS: atom_id res chain seq x y z
N MET A 1 6.88 -13.90 -20.68
CA MET A 1 7.55 -15.06 -21.32
C MET A 1 8.15 -16.02 -20.28
N LEU A 2 8.84 -15.60 -19.25
CA LEU A 2 9.34 -16.48 -18.18
C LEU A 2 8.22 -17.15 -17.36
N LEU A 3 7.13 -16.46 -17.03
CA LEU A 3 5.96 -17.07 -16.36
C LEU A 3 5.26 -18.12 -17.25
N ARG A 4 5.15 -17.89 -18.57
CA ARG A 4 4.53 -18.84 -19.50
C ARG A 4 5.30 -20.15 -19.64
N THR A 5 6.64 -20.12 -19.65
CA THR A 5 7.46 -21.34 -19.73
C THR A 5 7.39 -22.16 -18.43
N HIS A 6 7.18 -21.53 -17.29
CA HIS A 6 7.06 -22.23 -16.01
C HIS A 6 5.68 -22.86 -15.80
N LEU A 7 4.58 -22.23 -16.23
CA LEU A 7 3.25 -22.83 -16.18
C LEU A 7 3.15 -24.11 -17.03
N LEU A 8 3.68 -24.10 -18.25
CA LEU A 8 3.68 -25.28 -19.13
C LEU A 8 4.61 -26.38 -18.63
N ALA A 9 5.71 -26.07 -17.97
CA ALA A 9 6.62 -27.04 -17.39
C ALA A 9 6.04 -27.70 -16.11
N LEU A 10 5.22 -26.97 -15.33
CA LEU A 10 4.56 -27.52 -14.13
C LEU A 10 3.49 -28.57 -14.47
N TRP A 11 2.74 -28.40 -15.56
CA TRP A 11 1.77 -29.42 -15.98
C TRP A 11 2.41 -30.79 -16.25
N ALA A 12 3.70 -30.82 -16.59
CA ALA A 12 4.43 -32.08 -16.80
C ALA A 12 4.96 -32.70 -15.49
N SER A 13 5.10 -31.92 -14.40
CA SER A 13 5.63 -32.38 -13.11
C SER A 13 4.55 -32.67 -12.05
N LEU A 14 3.33 -32.14 -12.22
CA LEU A 14 2.21 -32.33 -11.29
C LEU A 14 1.50 -33.70 -11.42
N GLY A 15 1.87 -34.52 -12.38
CA GLY A 15 1.31 -35.87 -12.58
C GLY A 15 1.68 -36.94 -11.53
N ALA A 16 2.37 -36.59 -10.47
CA ALA A 16 2.87 -37.58 -9.48
C ALA A 16 2.50 -37.30 -8.01
N LEU A 17 1.59 -36.34 -7.71
CA LEU A 17 1.09 -36.20 -6.33
C LEU A 17 0.02 -37.27 -6.05
N GLN A 18 0.38 -38.21 -5.24
CA GLN A 18 -0.55 -39.23 -4.69
C GLN A 18 -1.56 -38.53 -3.78
N VAL A 19 -2.84 -38.71 -4.11
CA VAL A 19 -3.95 -38.37 -3.22
C VAL A 19 -3.78 -39.14 -1.92
N VAL A 20 -3.42 -38.46 -0.85
CA VAL A 20 -3.49 -39.00 0.51
C VAL A 20 -4.96 -39.03 0.90
N GLY A 21 -5.48 -40.21 1.12
CA GLY A 21 -6.88 -40.45 1.45
C GLY A 21 -7.30 -39.68 2.71
N ALA A 22 -8.56 -39.28 2.75
CA ALA A 22 -9.23 -38.64 3.87
C ALA A 22 -9.01 -39.39 5.16
N ALA A 23 -8.29 -38.80 6.11
CA ALA A 23 -8.13 -39.25 7.48
C ALA A 23 -9.33 -38.78 8.32
N SER A 24 -9.66 -39.54 9.34
CA SER A 24 -10.77 -39.33 10.27
C SER A 24 -10.62 -38.03 11.08
N THR A 25 -11.73 -37.37 11.35
CA THR A 25 -11.95 -36.00 11.80
C THR A 25 -11.55 -35.67 13.25
N ASP A 26 -10.66 -36.37 13.91
CA ASP A 26 -10.39 -36.19 15.34
C ASP A 26 -8.94 -35.79 15.73
N ASP A 27 -7.99 -35.73 14.79
CA ASP A 27 -6.64 -35.21 15.06
C ASP A 27 -6.36 -34.06 14.12
N VAL A 28 -6.22 -32.83 14.67
CA VAL A 28 -5.68 -31.68 13.91
C VAL A 28 -4.26 -32.05 13.52
N ASP A 29 -4.01 -32.20 12.21
CA ASP A 29 -2.66 -32.42 11.70
C ASP A 29 -1.80 -31.17 11.92
N THR A 30 -1.04 -31.18 13.02
CA THR A 30 -0.19 -30.03 13.38
C THR A 30 0.96 -29.81 12.39
N THR A 31 1.16 -30.71 11.43
CA THR A 31 2.24 -30.63 10.43
C THR A 31 1.78 -30.09 9.06
N ILE A 32 0.48 -29.82 8.88
CA ILE A 32 -0.07 -29.39 7.58
C ILE A 32 0.62 -28.12 7.05
N CYS A 33 0.82 -27.10 7.89
CA CYS A 33 1.54 -25.90 7.51
C CYS A 33 3.03 -26.17 7.26
N GLY A 34 3.63 -27.08 8.00
CA GLY A 34 5.04 -27.48 7.77
C GLY A 34 5.22 -28.18 6.43
N ALA A 35 4.30 -29.06 6.04
CA ALA A 35 4.32 -29.72 4.75
C ALA A 35 4.14 -28.73 3.58
N LEU A 36 3.27 -27.72 3.75
CA LEU A 36 3.08 -26.63 2.80
C LEU A 36 4.38 -25.81 2.65
N MET A 37 4.93 -25.33 3.76
CA MET A 37 6.08 -24.42 3.76
C MET A 37 7.39 -25.09 3.36
N ALA A 38 7.54 -26.40 3.57
CA ALA A 38 8.69 -27.17 3.08
C ALA A 38 8.83 -27.13 1.55
N GLN A 39 7.74 -26.94 0.82
CA GLN A 39 7.77 -26.80 -0.64
C GLN A 39 8.37 -25.44 -1.04
N ALA A 40 8.02 -24.36 -0.33
CA ALA A 40 8.51 -23.00 -0.62
C ALA A 40 10.02 -22.84 -0.32
N THR A 41 10.51 -23.46 0.76
CA THR A 41 11.90 -23.31 1.22
C THR A 41 12.92 -24.16 0.46
N SER A 42 12.46 -25.17 -0.29
CA SER A 42 13.35 -26.10 -1.01
C SER A 42 13.89 -25.60 -2.34
N GLY A 43 13.32 -24.56 -2.93
CA GLY A 43 13.53 -24.21 -4.34
C GLY A 43 14.42 -23.02 -4.65
N GLY A 44 14.73 -22.13 -3.70
CA GLY A 44 15.55 -20.92 -3.95
C GLY A 44 14.93 -19.96 -4.98
N GLN A 45 13.60 -19.99 -5.15
CA GLN A 45 12.86 -19.13 -6.09
C GLN A 45 12.41 -17.83 -5.42
N ASP A 46 12.25 -16.78 -6.20
CA ASP A 46 11.82 -15.46 -5.73
C ASP A 46 10.32 -15.36 -5.43
N SER A 47 9.52 -16.25 -5.99
CA SER A 47 8.09 -16.38 -5.72
C SER A 47 7.68 -17.84 -5.76
N TYR A 48 6.70 -18.19 -4.96
CA TYR A 48 6.15 -19.53 -4.91
C TYR A 48 4.62 -19.47 -4.93
N PHE A 49 3.98 -20.48 -5.52
CA PHE A 49 2.53 -20.60 -5.50
C PHE A 49 2.10 -22.01 -5.11
N PHE A 50 0.96 -22.05 -4.42
CA PHE A 50 0.33 -23.25 -3.92
C PHE A 50 -1.08 -23.40 -4.50
N TYR A 51 -1.69 -24.54 -4.33
CA TYR A 51 -3.15 -24.63 -4.44
C TYR A 51 -3.78 -23.80 -3.33
N ALA A 52 -4.83 -23.04 -3.65
CA ALA A 52 -5.48 -22.16 -2.68
C ALA A 52 -6.06 -22.95 -1.50
N VAL A 53 -6.60 -24.15 -1.75
CA VAL A 53 -7.13 -25.06 -0.73
C VAL A 53 -6.08 -25.47 0.28
N ASP A 54 -4.84 -25.80 -0.15
CA ASP A 54 -3.78 -26.22 0.77
C ASP A 54 -3.38 -25.11 1.74
N VAL A 55 -3.33 -23.86 1.24
CA VAL A 55 -3.09 -22.68 2.08
C VAL A 55 -4.25 -22.46 3.05
N TYR A 56 -5.49 -22.56 2.57
CA TYR A 56 -6.67 -22.36 3.39
C TYR A 56 -6.76 -23.38 4.51
N ASP A 57 -6.46 -24.66 4.25
CA ASP A 57 -6.43 -25.71 5.24
C ASP A 57 -5.35 -25.47 6.30
N CYS A 58 -4.14 -24.99 5.89
CA CYS A 58 -3.12 -24.57 6.84
C CYS A 58 -3.62 -23.41 7.72
N LEU A 59 -4.13 -22.33 7.11
CA LEU A 59 -4.56 -21.13 7.86
C LEU A 59 -5.71 -21.45 8.83
N ARG A 60 -6.63 -22.34 8.46
CA ARG A 60 -7.72 -22.80 9.32
C ARG A 60 -7.34 -23.85 10.36
N SER A 61 -6.12 -24.32 10.37
CA SER A 61 -5.60 -25.21 11.42
C SER A 61 -4.93 -24.42 12.57
N ILE A 62 -4.66 -23.12 12.39
CA ILE A 62 -3.94 -22.31 13.38
C ILE A 62 -4.91 -21.79 14.45
N PRO A 63 -4.70 -22.17 15.74
CA PRO A 63 -5.57 -21.75 16.83
C PRO A 63 -5.59 -20.24 17.02
N PHE A 64 -6.71 -19.73 17.54
CA PHE A 64 -6.87 -18.33 17.91
C PHE A 64 -6.45 -18.06 19.36
N TYR A 65 -5.73 -16.95 19.60
CA TYR A 65 -5.31 -16.50 20.91
C TYR A 65 -5.83 -15.07 21.19
N SER A 66 -6.64 -14.94 22.24
CA SER A 66 -7.36 -13.71 22.58
C SER A 66 -6.44 -12.58 23.06
N ASP A 67 -5.42 -12.87 23.87
CA ASP A 67 -4.58 -11.83 24.47
C ASP A 67 -3.79 -11.01 23.43
N PRO A 68 -3.07 -11.63 22.45
CA PRO A 68 -2.44 -10.86 21.38
C PRO A 68 -3.46 -10.10 20.53
N ALA A 69 -4.63 -10.69 20.26
CA ALA A 69 -5.68 -10.07 19.48
C ALA A 69 -6.27 -8.81 20.18
N LEU A 70 -6.53 -8.87 21.49
CA LEU A 70 -7.01 -7.70 22.26
C LEU A 70 -5.96 -6.58 22.30
N ARG A 71 -4.68 -6.91 22.47
CA ARG A 71 -3.60 -5.93 22.38
C ARG A 71 -3.55 -5.27 21.02
N PHE A 72 -3.65 -6.06 19.95
CA PHE A 72 -3.69 -5.55 18.59
C PHE A 72 -4.89 -4.62 18.37
N LEU A 73 -6.08 -4.99 18.80
CA LEU A 73 -7.28 -4.16 18.66
C LEU A 73 -7.13 -2.81 19.35
N ASN A 74 -6.56 -2.79 20.55
CA ASN A 74 -6.27 -1.54 21.25
C ASN A 74 -5.25 -0.67 20.51
N TYR A 75 -4.19 -1.29 20.02
CA TYR A 75 -3.18 -0.63 19.18
C TYR A 75 -3.78 -0.06 17.90
N TYR A 76 -4.52 -0.88 17.17
CA TYR A 76 -5.10 -0.50 15.88
C TYR A 76 -6.22 0.53 16.01
N ASN A 77 -7.05 0.43 17.04
CA ASN A 77 -8.06 1.46 17.35
C ASN A 77 -7.40 2.83 17.62
N THR A 78 -6.30 2.86 18.39
CA THR A 78 -5.53 4.08 18.61
C THR A 78 -4.94 4.63 17.30
N THR A 79 -4.41 3.76 16.44
CA THR A 79 -3.86 4.13 15.14
C THR A 79 -4.94 4.72 14.23
N LEU A 80 -6.11 4.09 14.15
CA LEU A 80 -7.22 4.56 13.32
C LEU A 80 -7.87 5.86 13.82
N GLN A 81 -7.60 6.32 15.05
CA GLN A 81 -8.00 7.69 15.44
C GLN A 81 -7.36 8.76 14.56
N PHE A 82 -6.23 8.47 13.91
CA PHE A 82 -5.54 9.37 13.00
C PHE A 82 -6.07 9.32 11.56
N GLN A 83 -6.97 8.38 11.25
CA GLN A 83 -7.67 8.34 9.95
C GLN A 83 -8.53 9.59 9.80
N SER A 84 -8.24 10.40 8.77
CA SER A 84 -8.84 11.71 8.60
C SER A 84 -10.33 11.67 8.23
N THR A 85 -10.82 10.55 7.68
CA THR A 85 -12.15 10.44 7.07
C THR A 85 -13.24 9.84 7.96
N LEU A 86 -12.97 9.50 9.23
CA LEU A 86 -13.90 8.72 10.07
C LEU A 86 -15.33 9.29 10.14
N ALA A 87 -15.47 10.61 10.30
CA ALA A 87 -16.78 11.25 10.37
C ALA A 87 -17.55 11.16 9.04
N PHE A 88 -16.84 11.30 7.92
CA PHE A 88 -17.41 11.21 6.59
C PHE A 88 -17.76 9.76 6.21
N LEU A 89 -16.99 8.77 6.65
CA LEU A 89 -17.32 7.34 6.48
C LEU A 89 -18.60 6.98 7.23
N LYS A 90 -18.79 7.52 8.43
CA LYS A 90 -19.99 7.30 9.21
C LYS A 90 -21.23 8.00 8.64
N THR A 91 -21.03 9.19 8.06
CA THR A 91 -22.11 10.00 7.50
C THR A 91 -21.67 10.58 6.17
N PRO A 92 -21.60 9.75 5.10
CA PRO A 92 -21.14 10.20 3.80
C PRO A 92 -22.10 11.21 3.16
N PRO A 93 -21.55 12.20 2.41
CA PRO A 93 -22.38 13.15 1.69
C PRO A 93 -23.13 12.47 0.53
N GLY A 94 -24.21 13.13 0.09
CA GLY A 94 -24.97 12.65 -1.07
C GLY A 94 -24.09 12.58 -2.33
N GLY A 95 -24.17 11.46 -3.02
CA GLY A 95 -23.38 11.17 -4.23
C GLY A 95 -22.19 10.25 -3.99
N TYR A 96 -21.76 10.02 -2.75
CA TYR A 96 -20.78 8.99 -2.44
C TYR A 96 -21.32 7.61 -2.83
N GLN A 97 -20.50 6.79 -3.49
CA GLN A 97 -20.96 5.55 -4.13
C GLN A 97 -20.78 4.30 -3.26
N GLN A 98 -20.26 4.45 -2.05
CA GLN A 98 -20.00 3.35 -1.13
C GLN A 98 -20.92 3.47 0.12
N PRO A 99 -21.23 2.34 0.81
CA PRO A 99 -22.08 2.36 2.00
C PRO A 99 -21.43 3.14 3.15
N ALA A 100 -22.26 3.72 4.01
CA ALA A 100 -21.81 4.30 5.26
C ALA A 100 -21.29 3.23 6.22
N ILE A 101 -20.18 3.50 6.89
CA ILE A 101 -19.62 2.61 7.91
C ILE A 101 -19.18 3.38 9.16
N ASP A 102 -19.38 2.79 10.33
CA ASP A 102 -18.80 3.24 11.60
C ASP A 102 -17.63 2.34 11.97
N VAL A 103 -16.41 2.80 11.69
CA VAL A 103 -15.17 2.04 11.93
C VAL A 103 -15.02 1.68 13.41
N GLY A 104 -15.34 2.62 14.31
CA GLY A 104 -15.24 2.39 15.76
C GLY A 104 -16.22 1.32 16.24
N ASP A 105 -17.48 1.36 15.76
CA ASP A 105 -18.48 0.35 16.09
C ASP A 105 -18.09 -1.05 15.60
N ILE A 106 -17.50 -1.15 14.41
CA ILE A 106 -17.05 -2.45 13.86
C ILE A 106 -15.88 -3.00 14.68
N LEU A 107 -14.87 -2.18 15.00
CA LEU A 107 -13.77 -2.60 15.86
C LEU A 107 -14.27 -3.08 17.24
N HIS A 108 -15.21 -2.35 17.84
CA HIS A 108 -15.80 -2.75 19.11
C HIS A 108 -16.58 -4.08 19.02
N ARG A 109 -17.26 -4.34 17.89
CA ARG A 109 -17.91 -5.65 17.67
C ARG A 109 -16.90 -6.79 17.52
N ILE A 110 -15.78 -6.56 16.84
CA ILE A 110 -14.68 -7.53 16.75
C ILE A 110 -14.10 -7.79 18.15
N GLU A 111 -13.87 -6.75 18.97
CA GLU A 111 -13.41 -6.88 20.35
C GLU A 111 -14.37 -7.69 21.21
N ASN A 112 -15.67 -7.46 21.09
CA ASN A 112 -16.69 -8.23 21.79
C ASN A 112 -16.67 -9.70 21.34
N ASN A 113 -16.45 -10.00 20.06
CA ASN A 113 -16.33 -11.36 19.56
C ASN A 113 -15.09 -12.06 20.16
N VAL A 114 -13.95 -11.37 20.24
CA VAL A 114 -12.74 -11.87 20.91
C VAL A 114 -13.03 -12.21 22.38
N THR A 115 -13.63 -11.26 23.10
CA THR A 115 -13.94 -11.42 24.53
C THR A 115 -14.96 -12.55 24.80
N ALA A 116 -15.89 -12.76 23.86
CA ALA A 116 -16.89 -13.82 23.95
C ALA A 116 -16.35 -15.20 23.53
N GLY A 117 -15.09 -15.30 23.07
CA GLY A 117 -14.51 -16.54 22.56
C GLY A 117 -15.15 -17.02 21.25
N ALA A 118 -15.56 -16.08 20.38
CA ALA A 118 -16.27 -16.37 19.14
C ALA A 118 -15.36 -16.95 18.05
N TYR A 119 -14.08 -16.58 18.04
CA TYR A 119 -13.12 -17.06 17.06
C TYR A 119 -12.48 -18.37 17.50
N ARG A 120 -12.42 -19.31 16.59
CA ARG A 120 -11.76 -20.59 16.80
C ARG A 120 -10.37 -20.62 16.20
N TYR A 121 -10.19 -19.97 15.06
CA TYR A 121 -8.95 -19.93 14.29
C TYR A 121 -8.46 -18.50 14.12
N GLN A 122 -7.15 -18.32 14.05
CA GLN A 122 -6.51 -17.02 13.84
C GLN A 122 -6.98 -16.40 12.51
N TYR A 123 -7.15 -17.22 11.48
CA TYR A 123 -7.65 -16.79 10.16
C TYR A 123 -8.99 -16.03 10.24
N GLU A 124 -9.94 -16.50 11.04
CA GLU A 124 -11.27 -15.89 11.16
C GLU A 124 -11.21 -14.46 11.70
N PHE A 125 -10.37 -14.24 12.70
CA PHE A 125 -10.13 -12.91 13.28
C PHE A 125 -9.46 -11.96 12.29
N GLU A 126 -8.41 -12.42 11.62
CA GLU A 126 -7.68 -11.59 10.65
C GLU A 126 -8.53 -11.26 9.43
N VAL A 127 -9.38 -12.19 8.98
CA VAL A 127 -10.35 -11.95 7.90
C VAL A 127 -11.37 -10.88 8.28
N ASP A 128 -11.89 -10.88 9.51
CA ASP A 128 -12.83 -9.83 9.93
C ASP A 128 -12.18 -8.45 9.99
N LEU A 129 -10.91 -8.36 10.37
CA LEU A 129 -10.13 -7.11 10.27
C LEU A 129 -9.91 -6.69 8.83
N GLN A 130 -9.55 -7.62 7.93
CA GLN A 130 -9.39 -7.32 6.50
C GLN A 130 -10.68 -6.81 5.86
N LYS A 131 -11.83 -7.40 6.21
CA LYS A 131 -13.15 -6.91 5.76
C LYS A 131 -13.42 -5.49 6.22
N LEU A 132 -13.08 -5.14 7.47
CA LEU A 132 -13.19 -3.77 7.95
C LEU A 132 -12.34 -2.82 7.11
N VAL A 133 -11.08 -3.15 6.88
CA VAL A 133 -10.13 -2.33 6.12
C VAL A 133 -10.65 -2.07 4.70
N LEU A 134 -11.09 -3.11 4.00
CA LEU A 134 -11.61 -2.99 2.65
C LEU A 134 -12.92 -2.19 2.59
N ALA A 135 -13.78 -2.29 3.62
CA ALA A 135 -15.02 -1.52 3.71
C ALA A 135 -14.81 -0.01 3.90
N ILE A 136 -13.62 0.44 4.25
CA ILE A 136 -13.28 1.87 4.33
C ILE A 136 -13.18 2.51 2.94
N HIS A 137 -12.92 1.73 1.89
CA HIS A 137 -12.77 2.22 0.52
C HIS A 137 -11.77 3.39 0.40
N ASP A 138 -10.62 3.25 1.05
CA ASP A 138 -9.51 4.19 0.97
C ASP A 138 -8.19 3.40 0.80
N ALA A 139 -7.56 3.49 -0.36
CA ALA A 139 -6.32 2.77 -0.64
C ALA A 139 -5.13 3.19 0.26
N HIS A 140 -5.25 4.31 0.96
CA HIS A 140 -4.30 4.71 2.00
C HIS A 140 -4.52 3.95 3.32
N VAL A 141 -5.65 3.24 3.49
CA VAL A 141 -5.89 2.35 4.63
C VAL A 141 -5.61 0.93 4.19
N ASN A 142 -4.53 0.39 4.71
CA ASN A 142 -4.09 -0.97 4.43
C ASN A 142 -3.67 -1.64 5.74
N LEU A 143 -3.85 -2.94 5.79
CA LEU A 143 -3.43 -3.77 6.91
C LEU A 143 -2.88 -5.09 6.39
N ASP A 144 -1.58 -5.30 6.55
CA ASP A 144 -0.98 -6.61 6.48
C ASP A 144 -0.82 -7.11 7.92
N ILE A 145 -1.43 -8.23 8.24
CA ILE A 145 -1.48 -8.77 9.61
C ILE A 145 -1.26 -10.27 9.62
N GLY A 146 -0.47 -10.70 10.55
CA GLY A 146 -0.36 -12.09 11.00
C GLY A 146 -0.19 -13.12 9.88
N ILE A 147 -0.93 -14.20 10.03
CA ILE A 147 -0.82 -15.39 9.16
C ILE A 147 -1.41 -15.19 7.76
N THR A 148 -2.25 -14.17 7.55
CA THR A 148 -2.82 -13.87 6.24
C THR A 148 -1.90 -13.00 5.39
N SER A 149 -0.93 -12.31 6.00
CA SER A 149 -0.07 -11.36 5.30
C SER A 149 0.77 -11.96 4.15
N PRO A 150 1.29 -13.20 4.25
CA PRO A 150 2.18 -13.73 3.21
C PRO A 150 1.45 -14.35 2.01
N PHE A 151 0.11 -14.41 2.04
CA PHE A 151 -0.67 -15.08 1.02
C PHE A 151 -1.65 -14.14 0.33
N VAL A 152 -1.71 -14.24 -1.00
CA VAL A 152 -2.76 -13.66 -1.84
C VAL A 152 -3.27 -14.75 -2.78
N TYR A 153 -4.50 -14.58 -3.28
CA TYR A 153 -5.14 -15.58 -4.14
C TYR A 153 -5.36 -15.05 -5.54
N GLY A 154 -5.48 -15.94 -6.51
CA GLY A 154 -5.78 -15.58 -7.89
C GLY A 154 -6.13 -16.74 -8.79
N SER A 155 -6.66 -16.41 -9.95
CA SER A 155 -6.89 -17.32 -11.06
C SER A 155 -5.62 -17.51 -11.88
N PRO A 156 -5.32 -18.71 -12.38
CA PRO A 156 -4.22 -18.93 -13.32
C PRO A 156 -4.49 -18.32 -14.72
N TYR A 157 -5.73 -17.90 -14.98
CA TYR A 157 -6.15 -17.27 -16.24
C TYR A 157 -6.60 -15.85 -15.99
N SER A 158 -6.00 -14.89 -16.66
CA SER A 158 -6.39 -13.48 -16.63
C SER A 158 -7.68 -13.26 -17.44
N ILE A 159 -8.49 -12.28 -17.04
CA ILE A 159 -9.75 -11.92 -17.70
C ILE A 159 -9.74 -10.47 -18.16
N SER A 160 -10.55 -10.17 -19.17
CA SER A 160 -10.72 -8.81 -19.72
C SER A 160 -12.17 -8.54 -20.05
N SER A 161 -12.61 -7.30 -19.82
CA SER A 161 -13.96 -6.82 -20.06
C SER A 161 -13.97 -5.91 -21.29
N VAL A 162 -14.50 -6.38 -22.42
CA VAL A 162 -14.42 -5.65 -23.69
C VAL A 162 -15.73 -5.67 -24.46
N SER A 163 -16.04 -4.57 -25.14
CA SER A 163 -17.15 -4.43 -26.09
C SER A 163 -16.71 -4.87 -27.48
N LEU A 164 -17.63 -5.38 -28.29
CA LEU A 164 -17.35 -5.74 -29.69
C LEU A 164 -17.19 -4.51 -30.60
N ASP A 165 -17.98 -3.45 -30.32
CA ASP A 165 -18.11 -2.29 -31.20
C ASP A 165 -17.92 -0.94 -30.46
N GLY A 166 -17.58 -0.97 -29.18
CA GLY A 166 -17.45 0.20 -28.30
C GLY A 166 -18.77 0.83 -27.86
N LYS A 167 -19.94 0.23 -28.22
CA LYS A 167 -21.28 0.73 -27.90
C LYS A 167 -22.09 -0.24 -27.08
N GLU A 168 -22.06 -1.52 -27.47
CA GLU A 168 -22.70 -2.60 -26.73
C GLU A 168 -21.97 -2.82 -25.39
N PRO A 169 -22.69 -3.16 -24.31
CA PRO A 169 -22.09 -3.47 -23.03
C PRO A 169 -20.98 -4.51 -23.17
N PRO A 170 -19.86 -4.35 -22.45
CA PRO A 170 -18.74 -5.29 -22.49
C PRO A 170 -19.13 -6.70 -22.07
N LYS A 171 -18.44 -7.67 -22.61
CA LYS A 171 -18.47 -9.08 -22.19
C LYS A 171 -17.10 -9.48 -21.68
N ILE A 172 -17.06 -10.56 -20.91
CA ILE A 172 -15.84 -11.04 -20.29
C ILE A 172 -15.20 -12.11 -21.16
N TYR A 173 -13.91 -11.99 -21.35
CA TYR A 173 -13.10 -12.93 -22.15
C TYR A 173 -11.87 -13.36 -21.35
N LEU A 174 -11.30 -14.51 -21.68
CA LEU A 174 -9.93 -14.80 -21.28
C LEU A 174 -9.00 -13.80 -22.00
N THR A 175 -8.12 -13.15 -21.25
CA THR A 175 -7.18 -12.16 -21.79
C THR A 175 -6.27 -12.80 -22.85
N GLU A 176 -5.82 -14.02 -22.62
CA GLU A 176 -4.99 -14.77 -23.56
C GLU A 176 -5.67 -15.05 -24.89
N ASP A 177 -7.00 -15.27 -24.90
CA ASP A 177 -7.73 -15.45 -26.16
C ASP A 177 -7.73 -14.18 -27.00
N ILE A 178 -7.85 -12.99 -26.37
CA ILE A 178 -7.75 -11.70 -27.07
C ILE A 178 -6.35 -11.52 -27.64
N GLN A 179 -5.31 -11.76 -26.85
CA GLN A 179 -3.92 -11.63 -27.26
C GLN A 179 -3.58 -12.60 -28.42
N ASN A 180 -4.01 -13.85 -28.33
CA ASN A 180 -3.79 -14.86 -29.36
C ASN A 180 -4.53 -14.51 -30.66
N ALA A 181 -5.80 -14.06 -30.57
CA ALA A 181 -6.55 -13.64 -31.76
C ALA A 181 -5.89 -12.43 -32.44
N GLN A 182 -5.33 -11.50 -31.68
CA GLN A 182 -4.57 -10.36 -32.20
C GLN A 182 -3.28 -10.81 -32.90
N LEU A 183 -2.50 -11.69 -32.26
CA LEU A 183 -1.27 -12.26 -32.85
C LEU A 183 -1.55 -13.02 -34.16
N ASP A 184 -2.69 -13.72 -34.26
CA ASP A 184 -3.15 -14.44 -35.44
C ASP A 184 -3.84 -13.53 -36.48
N GLY A 185 -3.74 -12.19 -36.30
CA GLY A 185 -4.34 -11.21 -37.23
C GLY A 185 -5.86 -11.26 -37.28
N TRP A 186 -6.52 -11.65 -36.16
CA TRP A 186 -7.98 -11.78 -36.04
C TRP A 186 -8.58 -12.81 -37.01
N SER A 187 -7.86 -13.91 -37.28
CA SER A 187 -8.35 -15.01 -38.10
C SER A 187 -9.55 -15.75 -37.48
N TRP A 188 -9.75 -15.57 -36.17
CA TRP A 188 -10.87 -16.08 -35.39
C TRP A 188 -11.32 -15.02 -34.33
N THR A 189 -12.49 -15.22 -33.75
CA THR A 189 -13.06 -14.33 -32.71
C THR A 189 -13.15 -15.08 -31.38
N PRO A 190 -12.59 -14.55 -30.28
CA PRO A 190 -12.73 -15.13 -28.96
C PRO A 190 -14.20 -15.32 -28.54
N SER A 191 -14.49 -16.35 -27.77
CA SER A 191 -15.82 -16.55 -27.19
C SER A 191 -15.85 -15.96 -25.78
N PRO A 192 -16.86 -15.15 -25.44
CA PRO A 192 -16.95 -14.65 -24.10
C PRO A 192 -17.32 -15.76 -23.09
N ILE A 193 -16.86 -15.58 -21.85
CA ILE A 193 -17.26 -16.37 -20.68
C ILE A 193 -18.71 -16.02 -20.36
N SER A 194 -19.54 -17.03 -20.15
CA SER A 194 -20.96 -16.87 -19.78
C SER A 194 -21.19 -17.12 -18.30
N GLN A 195 -20.45 -18.10 -17.71
CA GLN A 195 -20.57 -18.45 -16.30
C GLN A 195 -19.21 -18.77 -15.72
N ILE A 196 -19.08 -18.52 -14.39
CA ILE A 196 -17.97 -18.99 -13.55
C ILE A 196 -18.58 -19.83 -12.43
N ASN A 197 -18.16 -21.09 -12.27
CA ASN A 197 -18.71 -22.03 -11.28
C ASN A 197 -20.24 -22.07 -11.33
N ASP A 198 -20.83 -22.20 -12.51
CA ASP A 198 -22.27 -22.23 -12.79
C ASP A 198 -23.08 -20.97 -12.41
N ILE A 199 -22.39 -19.89 -12.01
CA ILE A 199 -22.97 -18.57 -11.71
C ILE A 199 -22.77 -17.65 -12.91
N ASP A 200 -23.73 -16.77 -13.22
CA ASP A 200 -23.57 -15.74 -14.26
C ASP A 200 -22.27 -14.96 -14.05
N VAL A 201 -21.50 -14.77 -15.10
CA VAL A 201 -20.15 -14.18 -15.01
C VAL A 201 -20.17 -12.77 -14.42
N VAL A 202 -21.19 -11.95 -14.72
CA VAL A 202 -21.31 -10.58 -14.21
C VAL A 202 -21.65 -10.60 -12.73
N GLU A 203 -22.56 -11.49 -12.32
CA GLU A 203 -22.94 -11.69 -10.93
C GLU A 203 -21.71 -12.15 -10.11
N PHE A 204 -21.03 -13.22 -10.55
CA PHE A 204 -19.87 -13.75 -9.87
C PHE A 204 -18.76 -12.70 -9.70
N LEU A 205 -18.41 -11.99 -10.77
CA LEU A 205 -17.35 -10.98 -10.73
C LEU A 205 -17.75 -9.72 -9.94
N THR A 206 -19.03 -9.39 -9.88
CA THR A 206 -19.52 -8.31 -9.02
C THR A 206 -19.30 -8.63 -7.55
N ASP A 207 -19.65 -9.85 -7.14
CA ASP A 207 -19.46 -10.30 -5.76
C ASP A 207 -17.96 -10.39 -5.43
N PHE A 208 -17.17 -10.96 -6.33
CA PHE A 208 -15.73 -11.07 -6.16
C PHE A 208 -15.05 -9.70 -6.02
N ALA A 209 -15.41 -8.72 -6.89
CA ALA A 209 -14.89 -7.36 -6.83
C ALA A 209 -15.25 -6.66 -5.51
N SER A 210 -16.50 -6.79 -5.07
CA SER A 210 -16.96 -6.17 -3.82
C SER A 210 -16.25 -6.69 -2.58
N LEU A 211 -15.88 -7.97 -2.58
CA LEU A 211 -15.15 -8.60 -1.48
C LEU A 211 -13.66 -8.26 -1.48
N ASN A 212 -13.05 -8.10 -2.66
CA ASN A 212 -11.61 -7.89 -2.82
C ASN A 212 -11.23 -6.47 -3.28
N SER A 213 -12.13 -5.50 -3.11
CA SER A 213 -11.86 -4.09 -3.45
C SER A 213 -10.66 -3.55 -2.68
N VAL A 214 -9.79 -2.82 -3.37
CA VAL A 214 -8.55 -2.27 -2.83
C VAL A 214 -8.70 -0.77 -2.55
N GLY A 215 -9.82 -0.32 -1.99
CA GLY A 215 -10.03 1.05 -1.61
C GLY A 215 -10.61 1.94 -2.70
N TYR A 216 -11.22 1.38 -3.73
CA TYR A 216 -11.92 2.16 -4.76
C TYR A 216 -13.26 2.67 -4.26
N VAL A 217 -13.56 3.93 -4.61
CA VAL A 217 -14.79 4.61 -4.19
C VAL A 217 -15.98 4.39 -5.13
N GLU A 218 -15.79 3.62 -6.20
CA GLU A 218 -16.78 3.36 -7.23
C GLU A 218 -16.69 1.92 -7.78
N ASN A 219 -17.85 1.30 -7.99
CA ASN A 219 -17.94 -0.08 -8.48
C ASN A 219 -17.33 -0.29 -9.87
N HIS A 220 -17.28 0.74 -10.72
CA HIS A 220 -16.63 0.66 -12.03
C HIS A 220 -15.12 0.47 -11.92
N ALA A 221 -14.47 1.15 -10.97
CA ALA A 221 -13.05 0.97 -10.71
C ALA A 221 -12.74 -0.39 -10.08
N GLU A 222 -13.59 -0.85 -9.14
CA GLU A 222 -13.47 -2.21 -8.58
C GLU A 222 -13.52 -3.29 -9.66
N TRP A 223 -14.38 -3.10 -10.66
CA TRP A 223 -14.49 -3.97 -11.82
C TRP A 223 -13.22 -3.95 -12.68
N ASN A 224 -12.71 -2.75 -13.00
CA ASN A 224 -11.49 -2.63 -13.80
C ASN A 224 -10.27 -3.21 -13.09
N ALA A 225 -10.22 -3.17 -11.76
CA ALA A 225 -9.13 -3.77 -10.98
C ALA A 225 -9.05 -5.30 -11.09
N LEU A 226 -10.12 -5.97 -11.52
CA LEU A 226 -10.11 -7.41 -11.81
C LEU A 226 -9.44 -7.73 -13.14
N MET A 227 -9.42 -6.79 -14.09
CA MET A 227 -9.12 -7.05 -15.49
C MET A 227 -7.63 -6.92 -15.81
N GLY A 228 -7.15 -7.76 -16.75
CA GLY A 228 -5.81 -7.62 -17.29
C GLY A 228 -5.68 -6.39 -18.18
N HIS A 229 -4.54 -5.70 -18.10
CA HIS A 229 -4.26 -4.50 -18.86
C HIS A 229 -2.76 -4.38 -19.21
N PRO A 230 -2.36 -3.95 -20.43
CA PRO A 230 -0.96 -3.89 -20.83
C PRO A 230 -0.10 -2.95 -19.99
N ALA A 231 -0.65 -1.84 -19.48
CA ALA A 231 0.08 -0.94 -18.58
C ALA A 231 0.32 -1.56 -17.19
N GLN A 232 -0.44 -2.57 -16.80
CA GLN A 232 -0.22 -3.37 -15.60
C GLN A 232 0.84 -4.45 -15.86
N ASP A 233 0.79 -5.09 -17.03
CA ASP A 233 1.75 -6.13 -17.44
C ASP A 233 3.19 -5.60 -17.37
N ILE A 234 3.46 -4.39 -17.89
CA ILE A 234 4.78 -3.74 -17.85
C ILE A 234 5.23 -3.36 -16.44
N GLN A 235 4.30 -3.10 -15.52
CA GLN A 235 4.62 -2.83 -14.11
C GLN A 235 4.89 -4.11 -13.32
N GLY A 236 4.57 -5.28 -13.88
CA GLY A 236 4.79 -6.59 -13.26
C GLY A 236 3.83 -6.93 -12.11
N TRP A 237 2.69 -6.23 -12.00
CA TRP A 237 1.69 -6.47 -10.97
C TRP A 237 0.53 -7.32 -11.51
N PRO A 238 0.05 -8.33 -10.76
CA PRO A 238 -1.16 -9.05 -11.13
C PRO A 238 -2.41 -8.20 -10.87
N SER A 239 -3.47 -8.43 -11.64
CA SER A 239 -4.79 -7.90 -11.30
C SER A 239 -5.33 -8.53 -10.01
N VAL A 240 -6.39 -7.95 -9.43
CA VAL A 240 -7.04 -8.54 -8.25
C VAL A 240 -7.53 -9.97 -8.54
N TRP A 241 -8.01 -10.21 -9.77
CA TRP A 241 -8.44 -11.54 -10.20
C TRP A 241 -7.27 -12.53 -10.36
N SER A 242 -6.14 -12.10 -10.88
CA SER A 242 -5.05 -12.99 -11.26
C SER A 242 -3.96 -13.18 -10.19
N GLY A 243 -4.06 -12.51 -9.03
CA GLY A 243 -3.04 -12.70 -7.99
C GLY A 243 -2.95 -11.66 -6.90
N ALA A 244 -4.01 -10.87 -6.68
CA ALA A 244 -4.02 -9.88 -5.59
C ALA A 244 -5.28 -9.95 -4.70
N ALA A 245 -6.11 -11.00 -4.82
CA ALA A 245 -7.25 -11.21 -3.94
C ALA A 245 -6.80 -11.59 -2.53
N LYS A 246 -7.42 -10.98 -1.52
CA LYS A 246 -7.06 -11.19 -0.11
C LYS A 246 -7.78 -12.37 0.56
N PHE A 247 -8.92 -12.79 0.01
CA PHE A 247 -9.75 -13.83 0.62
C PHE A 247 -9.72 -15.11 -0.21
N TYR A 248 -9.77 -16.23 0.50
CA TYR A 248 -9.88 -17.54 -0.12
C TYR A 248 -11.12 -17.62 -1.01
N PRO A 249 -10.97 -17.90 -2.32
CA PRO A 249 -12.06 -17.80 -3.27
C PRO A 249 -12.80 -19.14 -3.51
N GLY A 250 -12.32 -20.24 -2.93
CA GLY A 250 -12.81 -21.60 -3.14
C GLY A 250 -11.75 -22.56 -3.70
N ASP A 251 -12.15 -23.81 -3.91
CA ASP A 251 -11.24 -24.88 -4.37
C ASP A 251 -11.12 -24.89 -5.90
N GLU A 252 -12.25 -24.94 -6.58
CA GLU A 252 -12.37 -25.16 -8.01
C GLU A 252 -12.75 -23.87 -8.74
N LEU A 253 -12.32 -23.79 -9.99
CA LEU A 253 -12.63 -22.67 -10.91
C LEU A 253 -12.99 -23.23 -12.29
N THR A 254 -14.23 -23.03 -12.70
CA THR A 254 -14.73 -23.50 -13.99
C THR A 254 -15.26 -22.34 -14.82
N PHE A 255 -14.80 -22.20 -16.06
CA PHE A 255 -15.29 -21.23 -17.02
C PHE A 255 -16.17 -21.90 -18.07
N SER A 256 -17.43 -21.46 -18.18
CA SER A 256 -18.32 -21.83 -19.27
C SER A 256 -18.37 -20.72 -20.32
N PHE A 257 -18.37 -21.06 -21.61
CA PHE A 257 -18.30 -20.13 -22.71
C PHE A 257 -19.63 -20.01 -23.47
N ALA A 258 -19.92 -18.83 -24.04
CA ALA A 258 -21.16 -18.56 -24.76
C ALA A 258 -21.33 -19.39 -26.06
N ASN A 259 -20.24 -19.88 -26.65
CA ASN A 259 -20.26 -20.76 -27.83
C ASN A 259 -20.52 -22.25 -27.47
N ALA A 260 -20.83 -22.54 -26.21
CA ALA A 260 -21.04 -23.89 -25.70
C ALA A 260 -19.87 -24.87 -25.98
N SER A 261 -18.64 -24.35 -26.08
CA SER A 261 -17.44 -25.17 -26.07
C SER A 261 -17.28 -25.91 -24.72
N LYS A 262 -16.41 -26.92 -24.65
CA LYS A 262 -16.14 -27.61 -23.40
C LYS A 262 -15.69 -26.59 -22.35
N PRO A 263 -16.27 -26.63 -21.14
CA PRO A 263 -15.82 -25.77 -20.03
C PRO A 263 -14.31 -25.95 -19.77
N LEU A 264 -13.66 -24.86 -19.36
CA LEU A 264 -12.29 -24.86 -18.88
C LEU A 264 -12.31 -25.05 -17.36
N GLU A 265 -11.91 -26.22 -16.92
CA GLU A 265 -11.82 -26.58 -15.50
C GLU A 265 -10.39 -26.35 -15.01
N THR A 266 -10.23 -25.66 -13.89
CA THR A 266 -8.98 -25.37 -13.22
C THR A 266 -9.18 -25.21 -11.72
N VAL A 267 -8.17 -24.72 -11.02
CA VAL A 267 -8.20 -24.47 -9.56
C VAL A 267 -7.74 -23.05 -9.26
N TRP A 268 -8.14 -22.56 -8.11
CA TRP A 268 -7.58 -21.35 -7.57
C TRP A 268 -6.16 -21.58 -7.04
N ILE A 269 -5.30 -20.59 -7.20
CA ILE A 269 -3.92 -20.60 -6.71
C ILE A 269 -3.73 -19.54 -5.62
N SER A 270 -2.77 -19.79 -4.74
CA SER A 270 -2.30 -18.82 -3.75
C SER A 270 -0.84 -18.50 -4.01
N PHE A 271 -0.52 -17.22 -4.05
CA PHE A 271 0.85 -16.74 -4.17
C PHE A 271 1.42 -16.50 -2.78
N TYR A 272 2.63 -17.01 -2.56
CA TYR A 272 3.42 -16.78 -1.37
C TYR A 272 4.49 -15.73 -1.65
N THR A 273 4.50 -14.65 -0.89
CA THR A 273 5.26 -13.43 -1.20
C THR A 273 6.64 -13.35 -0.51
N TYR A 274 6.98 -14.31 0.37
CA TYR A 274 8.24 -14.28 1.17
C TYR A 274 9.12 -15.53 1.06
N PRO A 275 9.33 -16.16 -0.08
CA PRO A 275 10.00 -17.48 -0.15
C PRO A 275 11.45 -17.49 0.32
N ARG A 276 12.21 -16.39 0.13
CA ARG A 276 13.63 -16.29 0.52
C ARG A 276 13.85 -16.00 2.00
N GLU A 277 12.86 -15.45 2.66
CA GLU A 277 12.98 -14.88 4.00
C GLU A 277 12.29 -15.75 5.06
N THR A 278 11.65 -16.83 4.61
CA THR A 278 10.95 -17.76 5.48
C THR A 278 11.95 -18.65 6.23
N GLY A 279 11.85 -18.61 7.54
CA GLY A 279 12.54 -19.57 8.40
C GLY A 279 11.93 -20.98 8.29
N PRO A 280 12.54 -21.97 8.92
CA PRO A 280 11.97 -23.29 8.96
C PRO A 280 10.66 -23.28 9.75
N ILE A 281 9.58 -23.70 9.11
CA ILE A 281 8.25 -23.87 9.67
C ILE A 281 7.92 -25.33 9.56
N ALA A 282 7.75 -26.02 10.68
CA ALA A 282 7.45 -27.45 10.74
C ALA A 282 6.03 -27.74 11.26
N THR A 283 5.44 -26.81 12.00
CA THR A 283 4.16 -26.96 12.68
C THR A 283 3.27 -25.75 12.51
N VAL A 284 1.98 -25.87 12.87
CA VAL A 284 1.05 -24.74 12.95
C VAL A 284 1.48 -23.71 14.00
N GLY A 285 2.13 -24.16 15.08
CA GLY A 285 2.71 -23.29 16.11
C GLY A 285 3.87 -22.45 15.57
N ASP A 286 4.75 -23.04 14.75
CA ASP A 286 5.82 -22.30 14.09
C ASP A 286 5.25 -21.24 13.13
N MET A 287 4.18 -21.59 12.40
CA MET A 287 3.49 -20.66 11.52
C MET A 287 2.91 -19.47 12.29
N TYR A 288 2.25 -19.74 13.43
CA TYR A 288 1.74 -18.69 14.31
C TYR A 288 2.87 -17.84 14.89
N ASN A 289 3.91 -18.45 15.45
CA ASN A 289 5.04 -17.72 16.02
C ASN A 289 5.75 -16.86 14.97
N PHE A 290 5.93 -17.39 13.78
CA PHE A 290 6.63 -16.69 12.71
C PHE A 290 5.81 -15.53 12.16
N PHE A 291 4.57 -15.76 11.73
CA PHE A 291 3.78 -14.73 11.04
C PHE A 291 2.88 -13.92 11.98
N ALA A 292 2.21 -14.55 12.96
CA ALA A 292 1.32 -13.81 13.84
C ALA A 292 2.07 -13.03 14.93
N LEU A 293 3.12 -13.62 15.52
CA LEU A 293 3.89 -12.94 16.56
C LEU A 293 5.16 -12.23 16.05
N GLY A 294 5.56 -12.45 14.79
CA GLY A 294 6.78 -11.86 14.23
C GLY A 294 8.07 -12.37 14.87
N LEU A 295 8.07 -13.58 15.41
CA LEU A 295 9.23 -14.19 16.08
C LEU A 295 10.13 -14.89 15.06
N TYR A 296 10.99 -14.13 14.41
CA TYR A 296 11.92 -14.69 13.41
C TYR A 296 13.20 -15.21 14.04
N PRO A 297 13.68 -16.38 13.63
CA PRO A 297 15.09 -16.69 13.79
C PRO A 297 15.90 -15.71 12.91
N SER A 298 16.78 -14.91 13.51
CA SER A 298 17.60 -13.99 12.74
C SER A 298 18.53 -14.78 11.81
N VAL A 299 18.24 -14.77 10.52
CA VAL A 299 19.19 -15.21 9.50
C VAL A 299 20.10 -14.01 9.21
N ASN A 300 21.39 -14.14 9.52
CA ASN A 300 22.43 -13.16 9.26
C ASN A 300 22.34 -11.79 9.98
N GLY A 301 21.77 -11.70 11.19
CA GLY A 301 21.95 -10.51 12.04
C GLY A 301 21.15 -9.28 11.69
N SER A 302 20.29 -9.30 10.69
CA SER A 302 19.32 -8.26 10.40
C SER A 302 17.92 -8.73 10.83
N ALA A 303 17.45 -8.19 11.94
CA ALA A 303 16.11 -8.45 12.47
C ALA A 303 15.09 -7.47 11.86
N ALA A 304 15.02 -7.43 10.52
CA ALA A 304 13.94 -6.72 9.85
C ALA A 304 12.88 -7.72 9.44
N HIS A 305 11.61 -7.43 9.76
CA HIS A 305 10.50 -8.21 9.25
C HIS A 305 10.37 -7.97 7.73
N PRO A 306 10.27 -9.02 6.89
CA PRO A 306 10.17 -8.87 5.44
C PRO A 306 9.08 -7.90 4.99
N ALA A 307 7.94 -7.91 5.63
CA ALA A 307 6.82 -7.09 5.22
C ALA A 307 6.83 -5.64 5.74
N ALA A 308 7.66 -5.28 6.71
CA ALA A 308 7.96 -3.85 6.96
C ALA A 308 8.59 -3.19 5.73
N GLU A 309 9.07 -4.03 4.81
CA GLU A 309 9.59 -3.68 3.50
C GLU A 309 8.65 -4.03 2.32
N SER A 310 7.37 -4.45 2.54
CA SER A 310 6.53 -4.90 1.43
C SER A 310 6.24 -3.80 0.39
N ASN A 311 6.29 -2.53 0.79
CA ASN A 311 6.47 -1.43 -0.15
C ASN A 311 7.92 -1.28 -0.64
N THR A 312 8.88 -2.04 -0.09
CA THR A 312 10.30 -2.02 -0.44
C THR A 312 10.76 -3.30 -1.15
N VAL A 313 9.97 -4.37 -1.20
CA VAL A 313 10.33 -5.58 -1.98
C VAL A 313 10.33 -5.26 -3.47
N ALA A 314 9.37 -4.46 -3.94
CA ALA A 314 9.47 -3.84 -5.27
C ALA A 314 10.67 -2.88 -5.39
N LYS A 315 11.03 -2.16 -4.31
CA LYS A 315 12.20 -1.28 -4.25
C LYS A 315 13.53 -2.03 -4.20
N LYS A 316 13.62 -3.14 -3.47
CA LYS A 316 14.87 -3.89 -3.31
C LYS A 316 15.23 -4.70 -4.56
N ARG A 317 14.22 -5.23 -5.28
CA ARG A 317 14.44 -5.81 -6.61
C ARG A 317 14.99 -4.80 -7.61
N ALA A 318 14.54 -3.54 -7.55
CA ALA A 318 15.05 -2.47 -8.40
C ALA A 318 16.46 -1.99 -8.02
N ILE A 319 16.93 -2.21 -6.78
CA ILE A 319 18.23 -1.72 -6.31
C ILE A 319 19.32 -2.80 -6.39
N ASP A 320 19.00 -4.05 -6.09
CA ASP A 320 20.02 -5.13 -6.08
C ASP A 320 20.37 -5.66 -7.49
N ASP A 321 19.47 -5.44 -8.50
CA ASP A 321 19.73 -5.81 -9.91
C ASP A 321 20.44 -4.69 -10.73
N VAL A 322 20.76 -3.55 -10.13
CA VAL A 322 21.35 -2.38 -10.83
C VAL A 322 22.81 -2.59 -11.26
N GLU A 323 23.50 -3.64 -10.80
CA GLU A 323 24.93 -3.83 -11.22
C GLU A 323 25.12 -4.29 -12.68
N SER A 324 24.06 -4.56 -13.44
CA SER A 324 24.16 -4.88 -14.88
C SER A 324 22.85 -4.65 -15.67
N ALA A 325 22.10 -3.58 -15.40
CA ALA A 325 20.94 -3.25 -16.25
C ALA A 325 21.43 -2.88 -17.66
N PRO A 326 20.91 -3.50 -18.73
CA PRO A 326 21.14 -3.01 -20.07
C PRO A 326 20.62 -1.58 -20.19
N SER A 327 21.29 -0.74 -20.95
CA SER A 327 20.83 0.59 -21.36
C SER A 327 19.36 0.52 -21.76
N GLY A 328 18.49 1.39 -21.17
CA GLY A 328 17.05 1.36 -21.38
C GLY A 328 16.67 1.12 -22.83
N ASP A 329 16.00 0.00 -23.05
CA ASP A 329 15.53 -0.41 -24.38
C ASP A 329 14.00 -0.43 -24.35
N ASP A 330 13.37 0.45 -25.13
CA ASP A 330 11.92 0.49 -25.32
C ASP A 330 11.35 -0.79 -25.95
N GLY A 331 12.20 -1.61 -26.54
CA GLY A 331 11.84 -2.94 -27.06
C GLY A 331 11.37 -3.90 -25.97
N SER A 332 11.85 -3.77 -24.73
CA SER A 332 11.36 -4.55 -23.60
C SER A 332 9.92 -4.16 -23.22
N TRP A 333 9.56 -2.88 -23.34
CA TRP A 333 8.22 -2.37 -23.11
C TRP A 333 7.17 -2.96 -24.05
N TYR A 334 7.54 -3.05 -25.37
CA TYR A 334 6.73 -3.73 -26.35
C TYR A 334 6.55 -5.24 -26.05
N ALA A 335 7.63 -5.92 -25.67
CA ALA A 335 7.58 -7.35 -25.40
C ALA A 335 6.72 -7.69 -24.17
N GLU A 336 6.92 -6.99 -23.07
CA GLU A 336 6.21 -7.25 -21.81
C GLU A 336 4.75 -6.77 -21.83
N SER A 337 4.42 -5.81 -22.69
CA SER A 337 3.02 -5.43 -22.94
C SER A 337 2.28 -6.37 -23.90
N ASN A 338 2.87 -7.51 -24.25
CA ASN A 338 2.32 -8.42 -25.25
C ASN A 338 2.09 -7.75 -26.63
N GLY A 339 2.96 -6.81 -27.01
CA GLY A 339 2.86 -6.06 -28.25
C GLY A 339 1.83 -4.94 -28.26
N ALA A 340 1.26 -4.58 -27.13
CA ALA A 340 0.23 -3.55 -27.03
C ALA A 340 0.77 -2.14 -27.25
N TYR A 341 1.94 -1.83 -26.68
CA TYR A 341 2.60 -0.54 -26.88
C TYR A 341 3.33 -0.53 -28.25
N PRO A 342 3.50 0.66 -28.87
CA PRO A 342 4.34 0.78 -30.05
C PRO A 342 5.76 0.25 -29.79
N LYS A 343 6.37 -0.34 -30.81
CA LYS A 343 7.70 -0.93 -30.70
C LYS A 343 8.80 0.08 -30.36
N HIS A 344 8.61 1.32 -30.79
CA HIS A 344 9.51 2.43 -30.52
C HIS A 344 8.72 3.63 -30.04
N SER A 345 9.23 4.27 -29.00
CA SER A 345 8.76 5.56 -28.47
C SER A 345 9.57 6.70 -29.08
N ASP A 346 8.96 7.87 -29.23
CA ASP A 346 9.66 9.10 -29.63
C ASP A 346 10.46 9.72 -28.47
N VAL A 347 9.97 9.49 -27.24
CA VAL A 347 10.65 9.87 -26.00
C VAL A 347 10.51 8.72 -25.03
N HIS A 348 11.55 8.40 -24.28
CA HIS A 348 11.48 7.48 -23.16
C HIS A 348 12.46 7.86 -22.05
N GLN A 349 12.15 7.44 -20.87
CA GLN A 349 13.02 7.63 -19.71
C GLN A 349 14.32 6.85 -19.92
N SER A 350 15.47 7.48 -19.65
CA SER A 350 16.79 6.89 -19.96
C SER A 350 17.08 5.58 -19.24
N ASP A 351 16.39 5.34 -18.13
CA ASP A 351 16.41 4.14 -17.30
C ASP A 351 15.08 3.38 -17.37
N LEU A 352 14.40 3.42 -18.53
CA LEU A 352 13.15 2.72 -18.78
C LEU A 352 13.33 1.21 -18.55
N LEU A 353 12.60 0.67 -17.58
CA LEU A 353 12.69 -0.75 -17.19
C LEU A 353 11.30 -1.30 -16.84
N VAL A 354 11.07 -2.53 -17.28
CA VAL A 354 9.92 -3.31 -16.83
C VAL A 354 10.07 -3.68 -15.34
N SER A 355 8.97 -3.66 -14.59
CA SER A 355 8.94 -4.10 -13.19
C SER A 355 9.84 -3.29 -12.23
N GLY A 356 9.69 -1.97 -12.22
CA GLY A 356 10.22 -1.12 -11.15
C GLY A 356 11.32 -0.15 -11.53
N GLY A 357 11.55 0.05 -12.82
CA GLY A 357 12.47 1.07 -13.33
C GLY A 357 11.78 2.35 -13.77
N GLY A 358 12.41 3.07 -14.68
CA GLY A 358 11.82 4.22 -15.36
C GLY A 358 10.55 3.85 -16.10
N VAL A 359 9.59 4.77 -16.20
CA VAL A 359 8.22 4.46 -16.65
C VAL A 359 7.69 5.41 -17.72
N VAL A 360 8.36 6.52 -17.99
CA VAL A 360 7.88 7.54 -18.93
C VAL A 360 8.13 7.13 -20.36
N THR A 361 7.07 7.10 -21.17
CA THR A 361 7.17 6.98 -22.63
C THR A 361 6.32 8.06 -23.31
N GLY A 362 6.77 8.54 -24.47
CA GLY A 362 6.09 9.57 -25.27
C GLY A 362 6.02 9.16 -26.74
N TYR A 363 4.90 9.48 -27.40
CA TYR A 363 4.62 9.11 -28.78
C TYR A 363 4.05 10.29 -29.55
N TYR A 364 4.44 10.42 -30.84
CA TYR A 364 3.97 11.50 -31.71
C TYR A 364 3.10 10.94 -32.84
N LEU A 365 1.79 11.05 -32.64
CA LEU A 365 0.80 10.62 -33.64
C LEU A 365 0.61 11.76 -34.68
N HIS A 366 1.55 11.86 -35.64
CA HIS A 366 1.60 12.97 -36.60
C HIS A 366 0.33 13.11 -37.42
N GLU A 367 -0.31 11.99 -37.80
CA GLU A 367 -1.55 12.01 -38.59
C GLU A 367 -2.72 12.65 -37.84
N LEU A 368 -2.70 12.55 -36.50
CA LEU A 368 -3.70 13.14 -35.61
C LEU A 368 -3.25 14.47 -35.01
N SER A 369 -2.03 14.95 -35.33
CA SER A 369 -1.41 16.12 -34.69
C SER A 369 -1.46 16.04 -33.15
N THR A 370 -1.25 14.83 -32.60
CA THR A 370 -1.44 14.52 -31.17
C THR A 370 -0.18 13.92 -30.56
N GLY A 371 0.27 14.49 -29.44
CA GLY A 371 1.28 13.88 -28.58
C GLY A 371 0.63 13.03 -27.50
N VAL A 372 1.19 11.87 -27.21
CA VAL A 372 0.76 11.01 -26.12
C VAL A 372 1.89 10.85 -25.12
N LEU A 373 1.64 11.19 -23.85
CA LEU A 373 2.54 10.99 -22.71
C LEU A 373 1.97 9.90 -21.83
N SER A 374 2.62 8.74 -21.76
CA SER A 374 2.20 7.61 -20.93
C SER A 374 2.94 7.64 -19.60
N LEU A 375 2.18 7.70 -18.50
CA LEU A 375 2.64 7.78 -17.12
C LEU A 375 1.91 6.72 -16.27
N PRO A 376 2.28 5.44 -16.35
CA PRO A 376 1.56 4.36 -15.65
C PRO A 376 1.75 4.40 -14.12
N THR A 377 2.70 5.18 -13.59
CA THR A 377 2.86 5.42 -12.15
C THR A 377 3.67 6.69 -11.87
N PHE A 378 3.44 7.30 -10.71
CA PHE A 378 4.33 8.33 -10.12
C PHE A 378 5.23 7.74 -9.02
N SER A 379 5.28 6.43 -8.83
CA SER A 379 6.12 5.76 -7.83
C SER A 379 7.55 5.60 -8.33
N GLN A 380 8.30 6.70 -8.32
CA GLN A 380 9.71 6.75 -8.71
C GLN A 380 10.55 7.26 -7.53
N TYR A 381 11.78 6.76 -7.40
CA TYR A 381 12.65 7.06 -6.25
C TYR A 381 14.11 7.23 -6.70
N GLY A 382 14.92 7.89 -5.88
CA GLY A 382 16.33 8.09 -6.16
C GLY A 382 16.56 8.79 -7.50
N ASP A 383 17.47 8.28 -8.32
CA ASP A 383 17.83 8.86 -9.61
C ASP A 383 16.69 8.79 -10.65
N TYR A 384 15.73 7.85 -10.49
CA TYR A 384 14.55 7.76 -11.35
C TYR A 384 13.68 9.03 -11.31
N LEU A 385 13.63 9.75 -10.18
CA LEU A 385 12.91 11.03 -10.07
C LEU A 385 13.40 12.06 -11.10
N ARG A 386 14.73 12.20 -11.23
CA ARG A 386 15.34 13.14 -12.18
C ARG A 386 15.09 12.73 -13.61
N ASN A 387 15.29 11.45 -13.91
CA ASN A 387 15.12 10.92 -15.26
C ASN A 387 13.65 11.01 -15.70
N PHE A 388 12.70 10.80 -14.78
CA PHE A 388 11.27 11.05 -15.02
C PHE A 388 11.01 12.50 -15.46
N THR A 389 11.47 13.48 -14.67
CA THR A 389 11.20 14.90 -14.95
C THR A 389 11.87 15.36 -16.25
N GLN A 390 13.07 14.88 -16.55
CA GLN A 390 13.76 15.14 -17.81
C GLN A 390 12.98 14.59 -19.01
N SER A 391 12.47 13.36 -18.92
CA SER A 391 11.71 12.74 -20.00
C SER A 391 10.37 13.44 -20.25
N VAL A 392 9.68 13.90 -19.18
CA VAL A 392 8.47 14.72 -19.33
C VAL A 392 8.80 16.05 -20.00
N GLN A 393 9.93 16.69 -19.66
CA GLN A 393 10.39 17.90 -20.33
C GLN A 393 10.69 17.66 -21.80
N GLU A 394 11.45 16.62 -22.12
CA GLU A 394 11.78 16.23 -23.49
C GLU A 394 10.52 15.98 -24.33
N PHE A 395 9.51 15.35 -23.74
CA PHE A 395 8.22 15.16 -24.39
C PHE A 395 7.52 16.48 -24.69
N VAL A 396 7.40 17.37 -23.71
CA VAL A 396 6.72 18.67 -23.86
C VAL A 396 7.41 19.50 -24.95
N GLU A 397 8.73 19.63 -24.88
CA GLU A 397 9.50 20.37 -25.88
C GLU A 397 9.46 19.69 -27.26
N GLY A 398 9.55 18.36 -27.31
CA GLY A 398 9.50 17.60 -28.53
C GLY A 398 8.15 17.69 -29.24
N ALA A 399 7.05 17.54 -28.50
CA ALA A 399 5.70 17.70 -29.02
C ALA A 399 5.46 19.12 -29.56
N ALA A 400 5.95 20.14 -28.87
CA ALA A 400 5.87 21.53 -29.31
C ALA A 400 6.69 21.77 -30.59
N ARG A 401 7.93 21.25 -30.66
CA ARG A 401 8.77 21.35 -31.88
C ARG A 401 8.15 20.67 -33.09
N ASN A 402 7.41 19.58 -32.87
CA ASN A 402 6.68 18.85 -33.91
C ASN A 402 5.30 19.47 -34.22
N ASN A 403 4.95 20.62 -33.63
CA ASN A 403 3.67 21.32 -33.80
C ASN A 403 2.46 20.43 -33.52
N LEU A 404 2.54 19.52 -32.54
CA LEU A 404 1.41 18.71 -32.14
C LEU A 404 0.42 19.59 -31.40
N SER A 405 -0.81 19.67 -31.88
CA SER A 405 -1.82 20.60 -31.40
C SER A 405 -2.67 20.05 -30.25
N LYS A 406 -2.60 18.76 -30.01
CA LYS A 406 -3.37 18.02 -28.99
C LYS A 406 -2.44 17.15 -28.16
N ILE A 407 -2.80 16.96 -26.87
CA ILE A 407 -2.06 16.11 -25.95
C ILE A 407 -3.02 15.15 -25.25
N ILE A 408 -2.67 13.89 -25.21
CA ILE A 408 -3.23 12.87 -24.35
C ILE A 408 -2.18 12.54 -23.28
N ILE A 409 -2.53 12.68 -22.01
CA ILE A 409 -1.73 12.17 -20.89
C ILE A 409 -2.39 10.89 -20.41
N ASP A 410 -1.75 9.76 -20.70
CA ASP A 410 -2.26 8.43 -20.36
C ASP A 410 -1.81 8.03 -18.95
N LEU A 411 -2.79 7.94 -18.04
CA LEU A 411 -2.64 7.64 -16.63
C LEU A 411 -3.28 6.29 -16.26
N GLN A 412 -3.54 5.41 -17.22
CA GLN A 412 -4.12 4.12 -16.95
C GLN A 412 -3.21 3.29 -16.04
N GLN A 413 -3.80 2.58 -15.08
CA GLN A 413 -3.10 1.78 -14.05
C GLN A 413 -2.20 2.61 -13.11
N ASN A 414 -2.39 3.94 -13.05
CA ASN A 414 -1.58 4.80 -12.19
C ASN A 414 -2.19 4.90 -10.79
N SER A 415 -1.65 4.15 -9.85
CA SER A 415 -2.07 4.14 -8.44
C SER A 415 -1.49 5.32 -7.61
N GLY A 416 -0.75 6.23 -8.21
CA GLY A 416 -0.15 7.38 -7.54
C GLY A 416 1.37 7.31 -7.41
N GLY A 417 1.90 7.81 -6.29
CA GLY A 417 3.33 7.85 -6.00
C GLY A 417 3.79 9.19 -5.44
N GLN A 418 4.85 9.76 -5.98
CA GLN A 418 5.48 10.98 -5.47
C GLN A 418 4.73 12.24 -5.91
N VAL A 419 4.26 13.02 -4.94
CA VAL A 419 3.56 14.29 -5.15
C VAL A 419 4.45 15.30 -5.89
N VAL A 420 5.76 15.25 -5.68
CA VAL A 420 6.73 16.08 -6.37
C VAL A 420 6.68 15.92 -7.89
N LEU A 421 6.52 14.69 -8.39
CA LEU A 421 6.42 14.43 -9.83
C LEU A 421 5.11 14.98 -10.42
N VAL A 422 4.04 14.95 -9.62
CA VAL A 422 2.76 15.58 -9.97
C VAL A 422 2.91 17.10 -10.11
N MET A 423 3.60 17.76 -9.16
CA MET A 423 3.85 19.20 -9.22
C MET A 423 4.69 19.56 -10.43
N ASP A 424 5.80 18.87 -10.65
CA ASP A 424 6.69 19.12 -11.78
C ASP A 424 5.94 18.95 -13.12
N THR A 425 5.24 17.82 -13.28
CA THR A 425 4.47 17.53 -14.51
C THR A 425 3.39 18.59 -14.74
N PHE A 426 2.62 18.97 -13.70
CA PHE A 426 1.61 20.02 -13.82
C PHE A 426 2.20 21.35 -14.27
N LEU A 427 3.32 21.79 -13.68
CA LEU A 427 3.98 23.05 -13.99
C LEU A 427 4.58 23.09 -15.40
N ARG A 428 4.97 21.95 -15.96
CA ARG A 428 5.42 21.86 -17.37
C ARG A 428 4.30 22.12 -18.36
N PHE A 429 3.07 21.79 -18.02
CA PHE A 429 1.90 22.09 -18.84
C PHE A 429 1.33 23.48 -18.54
N PHE A 430 1.37 23.94 -17.29
CA PHE A 430 0.80 25.20 -16.84
C PHE A 430 1.83 26.05 -16.04
N PRO A 431 2.90 26.53 -16.69
CA PRO A 431 3.95 27.29 -16.03
C PRO A 431 3.41 28.58 -15.39
N GLY A 432 3.97 28.97 -14.24
CA GLY A 432 3.56 30.16 -13.50
C GLY A 432 2.19 30.02 -12.79
N ARG A 433 1.62 28.80 -12.72
CA ARG A 433 0.38 28.52 -12.01
C ARG A 433 0.69 27.72 -10.75
N GLU A 434 0.62 28.36 -9.59
CA GLU A 434 0.84 27.67 -8.33
C GLU A 434 -0.16 26.50 -8.18
N PRO A 435 0.31 25.26 -7.98
CA PRO A 435 -0.57 24.12 -7.71
C PRO A 435 -1.16 24.25 -6.32
N PHE A 436 -2.46 23.96 -6.17
CA PHE A 436 -3.13 23.98 -4.87
C PHE A 436 -3.24 22.57 -4.29
N PHE A 437 -2.60 22.34 -3.16
CA PHE A 437 -2.56 21.07 -2.42
C PHE A 437 -3.07 21.23 -0.99
N GLY A 438 -4.13 22.00 -0.80
CA GLY A 438 -4.69 22.23 0.52
C GLY A 438 -5.17 20.95 1.17
N SER A 439 -4.70 20.69 2.38
CA SER A 439 -5.07 19.50 3.15
C SER A 439 -5.26 19.81 4.64
N ARG A 440 -6.04 18.98 5.31
CA ARG A 440 -6.30 19.05 6.75
C ARG A 440 -6.32 17.66 7.35
N ARG A 441 -6.21 17.56 8.66
CA ARG A 441 -6.36 16.31 9.42
C ARG A 441 -7.42 16.44 10.51
N ARG A 442 -7.75 15.34 11.14
CA ARG A 442 -8.56 15.38 12.35
C ARG A 442 -7.77 16.06 13.46
N SER A 443 -8.44 16.98 14.18
CA SER A 443 -7.90 17.67 15.35
C SER A 443 -8.39 16.94 16.60
N HIS A 444 -7.63 15.97 17.08
CA HIS A 444 -7.97 15.19 18.27
C HIS A 444 -6.82 15.17 19.28
N ARG A 445 -7.14 14.80 20.51
CA ARG A 445 -6.22 14.93 21.65
C ARG A 445 -4.82 14.36 21.36
N LEU A 446 -4.72 13.13 20.83
CA LEU A 446 -3.41 12.49 20.60
C LEU A 446 -2.62 13.22 19.52
N ALA A 447 -3.25 13.57 18.38
CA ALA A 447 -2.62 14.34 17.33
C ALA A 447 -2.10 15.70 17.82
N ASN A 448 -2.90 16.40 18.65
CA ASN A 448 -2.52 17.70 19.17
C ASN A 448 -1.37 17.62 20.18
N ILE A 449 -1.26 16.54 20.95
CA ILE A 449 -0.12 16.32 21.85
C ILE A 449 1.17 16.11 21.02
N VAL A 450 1.13 15.20 20.05
CA VAL A 450 2.32 14.94 19.20
C VAL A 450 2.74 16.20 18.45
N GLY A 451 1.79 16.88 17.82
CA GLY A 451 2.10 18.06 17.02
C GLY A 451 2.61 19.24 17.86
N ASN A 452 2.02 19.50 19.04
CA ASN A 452 2.51 20.53 19.93
C ASN A 452 3.92 20.24 20.44
N ALA A 453 4.17 18.99 20.87
CA ALA A 453 5.48 18.60 21.37
C ALA A 453 6.55 18.73 20.28
N THR A 454 6.32 18.13 19.12
CA THR A 454 7.30 18.10 18.02
C THR A 454 7.51 19.49 17.40
N THR A 455 6.42 20.25 17.12
CA THR A 455 6.54 21.62 16.59
C THR A 455 7.24 22.55 17.57
N SER A 456 6.90 22.50 18.87
CA SER A 456 7.52 23.36 19.87
C SER A 456 9.01 23.07 20.03
N TRP A 457 9.37 21.79 20.08
CA TRP A 457 10.78 21.38 20.13
C TRP A 457 11.54 21.86 18.89
N TRP A 458 11.02 21.58 17.68
CA TRP A 458 11.67 21.97 16.42
C TRP A 458 11.91 23.47 16.35
N ASN A 459 11.00 24.30 16.80
CA ASN A 459 11.15 25.75 16.86
C ASN A 459 12.29 26.23 17.79
N THR A 460 12.83 25.35 18.65
CA THR A 460 13.99 25.67 19.51
C THR A 460 15.34 25.37 18.83
N LEU A 461 15.32 24.59 17.73
CA LEU A 461 16.53 24.19 17.03
C LEU A 461 17.16 25.36 16.27
N ASN A 462 18.48 25.35 16.24
CA ASN A 462 19.25 26.37 15.55
C ASN A 462 19.82 25.86 14.21
N ALA A 463 19.24 26.31 13.10
CA ALA A 463 19.67 25.95 11.73
C ALA A 463 21.16 26.22 11.41
N THR A 464 21.86 27.01 12.25
CA THR A 464 23.27 27.33 12.07
C THR A 464 24.21 26.58 13.00
N SER A 465 23.64 25.74 13.90
CA SER A 465 24.38 24.87 14.81
C SER A 465 24.68 23.53 14.15
N ASP A 466 25.95 23.08 14.18
CA ASP A 466 26.30 21.74 13.67
C ASP A 466 25.59 20.60 14.44
N GLU A 467 25.20 20.86 15.69
CA GLU A 467 24.48 19.90 16.56
C GLU A 467 23.01 19.77 16.16
N ASP A 468 22.34 20.88 15.88
CA ASP A 468 20.89 20.93 15.63
C ASP A 468 20.53 20.79 14.15
N TYR A 469 21.48 21.02 13.23
CA TYR A 469 21.19 21.19 11.80
C TYR A 469 20.48 19.97 11.19
N SER A 470 20.94 18.77 11.53
CA SER A 470 20.35 17.54 10.99
C SER A 470 18.88 17.35 11.40
N ASP A 471 18.57 17.65 12.66
CA ASP A 471 17.21 17.53 13.20
C ASP A 471 16.31 18.66 12.67
N TRP A 472 16.88 19.87 12.55
CA TRP A 472 16.19 21.01 11.96
C TRP A 472 15.85 20.75 10.49
N GLU A 473 16.81 20.26 9.69
CA GLU A 473 16.63 19.93 8.27
C GLU A 473 15.54 18.84 8.10
N ALA A 474 15.64 17.74 8.86
CA ALA A 474 14.64 16.68 8.81
C ALA A 474 13.22 17.15 9.19
N GLY A 475 13.13 18.08 10.14
CA GLY A 475 11.84 18.61 10.59
C GLY A 475 11.14 19.53 9.60
N LEU A 476 11.86 20.10 8.61
CA LEU A 476 11.25 20.95 7.58
C LEU A 476 10.09 20.27 6.85
N VAL A 477 10.19 18.96 6.61
CA VAL A 477 9.21 18.16 5.86
C VAL A 477 8.42 17.19 6.75
N ASP A 478 8.69 17.18 8.04
CA ASP A 478 8.03 16.30 9.01
C ASP A 478 6.52 16.61 9.10
N GLU A 479 5.71 15.57 9.29
CA GLU A 479 4.24 15.72 9.37
C GLU A 479 3.78 16.42 10.66
N TRP A 480 4.58 16.43 11.72
CA TRP A 480 4.26 16.99 13.02
C TRP A 480 4.94 18.33 13.29
N VAL A 481 5.65 18.87 12.30
CA VAL A 481 6.23 20.22 12.32
C VAL A 481 5.43 21.11 11.38
N ILE A 482 4.61 22.01 11.93
CA ILE A 482 3.67 22.79 11.12
C ILE A 482 4.17 24.16 10.69
N THR A 483 5.14 24.74 11.39
CA THR A 483 5.59 26.12 11.16
C THR A 483 6.27 26.38 9.81
N PRO A 484 6.84 25.39 9.08
CA PRO A 484 7.27 25.56 7.69
C PRO A 484 6.10 25.56 6.68
N ARG A 485 4.88 25.19 7.09
CA ARG A 485 3.70 25.07 6.22
C ARG A 485 2.90 26.38 6.21
N VAL A 486 2.21 26.65 5.11
CA VAL A 486 1.38 27.84 4.93
C VAL A 486 -0.06 27.56 5.35
N ASN A 487 -0.59 28.41 6.22
CA ASN A 487 -2.02 28.50 6.48
C ASN A 487 -2.72 29.11 5.25
N THR A 488 -3.61 28.32 4.64
CA THR A 488 -4.29 28.71 3.39
C THR A 488 -5.21 29.92 3.55
N GLU A 489 -5.72 30.20 4.75
CA GLU A 489 -6.59 31.33 5.04
C GLU A 489 -5.79 32.62 5.23
N SER A 490 -4.73 32.59 6.05
CA SER A 490 -3.89 33.77 6.32
C SER A 490 -2.83 34.04 5.26
N LYS A 491 -2.53 33.06 4.39
CA LYS A 491 -1.45 33.07 3.39
C LYS A 491 -0.06 33.26 4.00
N LYS A 492 0.13 32.93 5.28
CA LYS A 492 1.39 32.97 6.01
C LYS A 492 1.69 31.60 6.60
N ASN A 493 2.93 31.33 6.92
CA ASN A 493 3.28 30.16 7.68
C ASN A 493 2.53 30.15 9.02
N PHE A 494 2.17 28.96 9.50
CA PHE A 494 1.60 28.79 10.82
C PHE A 494 2.59 29.26 11.91
N ALA A 495 2.09 29.90 12.94
CA ALA A 495 2.91 30.36 14.06
C ALA A 495 3.13 29.24 15.11
N SER A 496 2.22 28.29 15.22
CA SER A 496 2.25 27.19 16.18
C SER A 496 1.32 26.05 15.77
N TRP A 497 1.47 24.90 16.43
CA TRP A 497 0.50 23.81 16.29
C TRP A 497 -0.90 24.20 16.76
N ASP A 498 -1.03 25.00 17.84
CA ASP A 498 -2.33 25.43 18.33
C ASP A 498 -3.11 26.27 17.29
N GLU A 499 -2.43 27.11 16.51
CA GLU A 499 -3.07 27.80 15.38
C GLU A 499 -3.59 26.76 14.36
N TYR A 500 -2.77 25.79 14.02
CA TYR A 500 -3.14 24.76 13.05
C TYR A 500 -4.25 23.84 13.55
N ALA A 501 -4.21 23.45 14.82
CA ALA A 501 -5.19 22.55 15.41
C ALA A 501 -6.64 23.04 15.25
N GLY A 502 -6.86 24.34 15.17
CA GLY A 502 -8.17 24.94 14.93
C GLY A 502 -9.00 25.06 16.21
N PRO A 503 -10.12 24.35 16.37
CA PRO A 503 -10.70 23.38 15.43
C PRO A 503 -11.80 23.93 14.51
N LYS A 504 -12.02 23.23 13.39
CA LYS A 504 -13.24 23.31 12.58
C LYS A 504 -14.15 22.14 12.97
N HIS A 505 -15.41 22.39 13.28
CA HIS A 505 -16.35 21.36 13.74
C HIS A 505 -17.30 20.92 12.64
N TYR A 506 -17.37 19.62 12.34
CA TYR A 506 -18.31 19.09 11.37
C TYR A 506 -18.64 17.61 11.66
N LEU A 507 -19.91 17.21 11.53
CA LEU A 507 -20.39 15.84 11.75
C LEU A 507 -20.06 15.26 13.13
N GLY A 508 -19.91 16.11 14.16
CA GLY A 508 -19.53 15.69 15.52
C GLY A 508 -18.04 15.36 15.68
N ASP A 509 -17.21 15.73 14.72
CA ASP A 509 -15.77 15.61 14.75
C ASP A 509 -15.07 16.97 14.62
N GLU A 510 -13.77 17.01 14.88
CA GLU A 510 -12.96 18.22 14.83
C GLU A 510 -11.84 18.08 13.79
N PHE A 511 -11.61 19.14 13.03
CA PHE A 511 -10.61 19.18 11.98
C PHE A 511 -9.68 20.38 12.16
N THR A 512 -8.43 20.24 11.74
CA THR A 512 -7.47 21.35 11.70
C THR A 512 -7.85 22.40 10.65
N LEU A 513 -7.18 23.53 10.69
CA LEU A 513 -7.14 24.46 9.56
C LEU A 513 -6.48 23.76 8.35
N VAL A 514 -6.66 24.35 7.16
CA VAL A 514 -6.09 23.79 5.93
C VAL A 514 -4.67 24.29 5.73
N GLU A 515 -3.74 23.38 5.63
CA GLU A 515 -2.33 23.63 5.31
C GLU A 515 -2.04 23.47 3.82
N LYS A 516 -0.99 24.10 3.33
CA LYS A 516 -0.33 23.78 2.07
C LYS A 516 1.20 23.88 2.20
N TYR A 517 1.93 23.27 1.27
CA TYR A 517 3.38 23.39 1.22
C TYR A 517 3.81 24.85 0.94
N ASN A 518 4.90 25.27 1.57
CA ASN A 518 5.50 26.57 1.30
C ASN A 518 6.50 26.47 0.14
N LEU A 519 6.01 26.66 -1.07
CA LEU A 519 6.83 26.59 -2.29
C LEU A 519 7.66 27.86 -2.54
N THR A 520 7.74 28.78 -1.57
CA THR A 520 8.59 29.97 -1.61
C THR A 520 9.77 29.91 -0.63
N ASP A 521 9.91 28.82 0.11
CA ASP A 521 10.99 28.57 1.05
C ASP A 521 12.02 27.62 0.42
N ASP A 522 13.22 28.11 0.15
CA ASP A 522 14.26 27.36 -0.56
C ASP A 522 14.73 26.11 0.22
N TYR A 523 14.81 26.18 1.55
CA TYR A 523 15.19 25.05 2.38
C TYR A 523 14.11 23.97 2.40
N PHE A 524 12.86 24.38 2.56
CA PHE A 524 11.71 23.48 2.51
C PHE A 524 11.62 22.78 1.15
N ILE A 525 11.79 23.54 0.04
CA ILE A 525 11.77 22.97 -1.32
C ILE A 525 12.91 21.97 -1.49
N TYR A 526 14.12 22.32 -1.05
CA TYR A 526 15.28 21.43 -1.17
C TYR A 526 15.04 20.10 -0.46
N GLU A 527 14.55 20.13 0.79
CA GLU A 527 14.25 18.92 1.56
C GLU A 527 13.05 18.15 1.02
N MET A 528 11.94 18.84 0.72
CA MET A 528 10.72 18.22 0.20
C MET A 528 10.98 17.44 -1.09
N PHE A 529 11.89 17.93 -1.92
CA PHE A 529 12.21 17.35 -3.21
C PHE A 529 13.56 16.62 -3.24
N ALA A 530 14.16 16.37 -2.07
CA ALA A 530 15.46 15.70 -1.91
C ALA A 530 16.57 16.33 -2.77
N GLY A 531 16.57 17.64 -2.93
CA GLY A 531 17.56 18.41 -3.68
C GLY A 531 17.67 18.08 -5.18
N ASN A 532 16.75 17.28 -5.72
CA ASN A 532 16.91 16.67 -7.04
C ASN A 532 16.04 17.28 -8.14
N LEU A 533 15.10 18.18 -7.80
CA LEU A 533 14.16 18.68 -8.78
C LEU A 533 14.26 20.21 -8.87
N PRO A 534 14.58 20.71 -10.06
CA PRO A 534 14.40 22.11 -10.33
C PRO A 534 12.90 22.40 -10.42
N LEU A 535 12.30 22.89 -9.34
CA LEU A 535 11.06 23.64 -9.46
C LEU A 535 11.39 25.04 -10.01
N ASP A 536 12.24 25.08 -11.01
CA ASP A 536 12.67 26.30 -11.70
C ASP A 536 11.49 27.13 -12.21
N TYR A 537 10.32 26.50 -12.33
CA TYR A 537 9.05 27.15 -12.72
C TYR A 537 8.42 27.99 -11.62
N LEU A 538 8.77 27.74 -10.35
CA LEU A 538 8.25 28.48 -9.20
C LEU A 538 9.20 29.60 -8.77
N VAL A 539 10.49 29.40 -8.99
CA VAL A 539 11.52 30.41 -8.71
C VAL A 539 11.70 31.27 -9.97
N ASP A 540 11.67 32.58 -9.82
CA ASP A 540 11.94 33.51 -10.92
C ASP A 540 13.44 33.46 -11.29
N THR A 541 13.82 32.39 -12.02
CA THR A 541 15.18 32.19 -12.54
C THR A 541 15.50 33.06 -13.77
N GLY A 542 14.54 33.88 -14.21
CA GLY A 542 14.63 34.64 -15.46
C GLY A 542 14.38 33.79 -16.71
N ASN A 543 14.08 32.54 -16.58
CA ASN A 543 13.64 31.64 -17.66
C ASN A 543 12.14 31.82 -17.88
N THR A 544 11.74 32.20 -19.09
CA THR A 544 10.32 32.29 -19.47
C THR A 544 9.88 30.94 -20.00
N TYR A 545 9.21 30.16 -19.17
CA TYR A 545 8.54 28.94 -19.62
C TYR A 545 7.28 29.29 -20.40
N VAL A 546 7.04 28.60 -21.51
CA VAL A 546 5.91 28.84 -22.41
C VAL A 546 4.86 27.74 -22.20
N GLN A 547 3.63 28.18 -21.96
CA GLN A 547 2.48 27.27 -22.05
C GLN A 547 2.20 27.00 -23.54
N HIS A 548 2.39 25.74 -23.98
CA HIS A 548 2.26 25.35 -25.39
C HIS A 548 0.83 25.02 -25.79
N TRP A 549 0.01 24.56 -24.85
CA TRP A 549 -1.37 24.11 -25.12
C TRP A 549 -2.36 24.83 -24.21
N GLU A 550 -3.53 25.12 -24.76
CA GLU A 550 -4.66 25.52 -23.95
C GLU A 550 -5.20 24.31 -23.17
N PRO A 551 -5.80 24.48 -21.98
CA PRO A 551 -6.35 23.34 -21.22
C PRO A 551 -7.29 22.44 -22.02
N LYS A 552 -8.13 22.99 -22.90
CA LYS A 552 -9.05 22.25 -23.78
C LYS A 552 -8.36 21.35 -24.80
N ASP A 553 -7.06 21.56 -25.04
CA ASP A 553 -6.23 20.79 -25.98
C ASP A 553 -5.45 19.68 -25.28
N VAL A 554 -5.66 19.52 -23.95
CA VAL A 554 -5.09 18.46 -23.12
C VAL A 554 -6.20 17.56 -22.59
N VAL A 555 -6.01 16.27 -22.72
CA VAL A 555 -6.91 15.23 -22.21
C VAL A 555 -6.15 14.29 -21.29
N LEU A 556 -6.75 13.99 -20.15
CA LEU A 556 -6.28 12.94 -19.25
C LEU A 556 -7.06 11.65 -19.56
N LEU A 557 -6.35 10.60 -19.93
CA LEU A 557 -6.89 9.26 -20.14
C LEU A 557 -6.65 8.45 -18.86
N THR A 558 -7.71 7.88 -18.29
CA THR A 558 -7.64 7.02 -17.11
C THR A 558 -8.49 5.77 -17.29
N ASP A 559 -8.43 4.86 -16.34
CA ASP A 559 -9.29 3.68 -16.22
C ASP A 559 -10.07 3.66 -14.89
N GLY A 560 -10.15 4.80 -14.20
CA GLY A 560 -10.76 4.93 -12.89
C GLY A 560 -9.89 4.47 -11.72
N LEU A 561 -8.78 3.75 -11.97
CA LEU A 561 -7.88 3.27 -10.93
C LEU A 561 -6.92 4.35 -10.41
N CYS A 562 -6.94 5.53 -11.06
CA CYS A 562 -6.14 6.69 -10.68
C CYS A 562 -6.37 7.05 -9.20
N SER A 563 -5.30 6.96 -8.39
CA SER A 563 -5.34 7.05 -6.93
C SER A 563 -4.24 7.96 -6.40
N SER A 564 -4.37 8.49 -5.17
CA SER A 564 -3.33 9.22 -4.46
C SER A 564 -2.75 10.38 -5.29
N ALA A 565 -1.45 10.41 -5.55
CA ALA A 565 -0.80 11.43 -6.36
C ALA A 565 -1.41 11.55 -7.78
N CYS A 566 -1.85 10.45 -8.40
CA CYS A 566 -2.56 10.48 -9.68
C CYS A 566 -3.90 11.22 -9.58
N ALA A 567 -4.72 10.92 -8.56
CA ALA A 567 -5.99 11.62 -8.34
C ALA A 567 -5.78 13.13 -8.12
N LEU A 568 -4.69 13.48 -7.45
CA LEU A 568 -4.28 14.86 -7.25
C LEU A 568 -3.87 15.53 -8.58
N PHE A 569 -3.15 14.83 -9.45
CA PHE A 569 -2.81 15.32 -10.77
C PHE A 569 -4.07 15.60 -11.62
N VAL A 570 -5.02 14.65 -11.60
CA VAL A 570 -6.32 14.81 -12.27
C VAL A 570 -7.06 16.04 -11.72
N GLU A 571 -7.13 16.23 -10.40
CA GLU A 571 -7.75 17.41 -9.78
C GLU A 571 -7.09 18.72 -10.26
N LEU A 572 -5.75 18.81 -10.21
CA LEU A 572 -5.03 20.00 -10.63
C LEU A 572 -5.28 20.34 -12.10
N MET A 573 -5.19 19.34 -13.00
CA MET A 573 -5.33 19.54 -14.44
C MET A 573 -6.79 19.91 -14.80
N THR A 574 -7.77 19.21 -14.23
CA THR A 574 -9.20 19.48 -14.50
C THR A 574 -9.65 20.82 -13.96
N ARG A 575 -9.12 21.28 -12.82
CA ARG A 575 -9.40 22.64 -12.29
C ARG A 575 -8.83 23.74 -13.20
N LYS A 576 -7.90 23.44 -14.10
CA LYS A 576 -7.44 24.36 -15.16
C LYS A 576 -8.25 24.22 -16.45
N GLY A 577 -9.13 23.23 -16.58
CA GLY A 577 -10.00 23.01 -17.73
C GLY A 577 -9.53 21.89 -18.67
N ALA A 578 -8.54 21.10 -18.30
CA ALA A 578 -8.20 19.88 -19.02
C ALA A 578 -9.34 18.86 -18.91
N ARG A 579 -9.64 18.18 -20.02
CA ARG A 579 -10.73 17.20 -20.08
C ARG A 579 -10.28 15.81 -19.64
N THR A 580 -11.23 14.97 -19.25
CA THR A 580 -10.99 13.60 -18.84
C THR A 580 -11.75 12.61 -19.72
N VAL A 581 -11.07 11.52 -20.05
CA VAL A 581 -11.67 10.32 -20.65
C VAL A 581 -11.34 9.14 -19.75
N VAL A 582 -12.35 8.35 -19.41
CA VAL A 582 -12.20 7.13 -18.61
C VAL A 582 -12.57 5.91 -19.42
N MET A 583 -11.74 4.84 -19.33
CA MET A 583 -11.95 3.59 -20.06
C MET A 583 -12.54 2.51 -19.16
N GLY A 584 -13.38 1.64 -19.75
CA GLY A 584 -13.87 0.41 -19.12
C GLY A 584 -15.04 0.62 -18.17
N GLY A 585 -14.94 0.03 -16.97
CA GLY A 585 -16.01 -0.08 -15.98
C GLY A 585 -16.94 -1.26 -16.23
N ARG A 586 -17.93 -1.41 -15.36
CA ARG A 586 -18.92 -2.49 -15.39
C ARG A 586 -19.70 -2.52 -16.73
N PRO A 587 -20.26 -3.66 -17.11
CA PRO A 587 -21.00 -3.82 -18.39
C PRO A 587 -22.39 -3.16 -18.33
N ASP A 588 -22.42 -1.88 -17.98
CA ASP A 588 -23.62 -1.03 -17.92
C ASP A 588 -23.33 0.33 -18.56
N SER A 589 -24.36 1.08 -18.89
CA SER A 589 -24.29 2.44 -19.41
C SER A 589 -24.17 3.46 -18.28
N GLY A 590 -23.89 4.73 -18.63
CA GLY A 590 -23.83 5.83 -17.67
C GLY A 590 -22.42 6.30 -17.35
N PRO A 591 -22.29 7.26 -16.42
CA PRO A 591 -21.04 7.91 -16.10
C PRO A 591 -20.10 7.01 -15.28
N MET A 592 -18.80 7.34 -15.30
CA MET A 592 -17.77 6.76 -14.47
C MET A 592 -16.81 7.89 -14.07
N GLN A 593 -16.26 7.83 -12.89
CA GLN A 593 -15.28 8.82 -12.41
C GLN A 593 -13.91 8.60 -13.06
N ALA A 594 -13.21 9.68 -13.36
CA ALA A 594 -11.85 9.63 -13.89
C ALA A 594 -10.84 9.16 -12.84
N ALA A 595 -11.02 9.53 -11.58
CA ALA A 595 -10.20 9.12 -10.46
C ALA A 595 -11.10 8.55 -9.36
N SER A 596 -11.18 7.23 -9.28
CA SER A 596 -12.00 6.51 -8.30
C SER A 596 -11.15 5.77 -7.25
N GLY A 597 -9.84 5.98 -7.24
CA GLY A 597 -8.95 5.54 -6.18
C GLY A 597 -9.01 6.48 -4.97
N SER A 598 -8.10 6.29 -4.02
CA SER A 598 -7.97 7.18 -2.87
C SER A 598 -7.63 8.61 -3.30
N ARG A 599 -8.32 9.58 -2.73
CA ARG A 599 -8.07 11.02 -2.95
C ARG A 599 -7.59 11.72 -1.69
N GLY A 600 -7.00 10.96 -0.76
CA GLY A 600 -6.35 11.50 0.43
C GLY A 600 -5.02 12.17 0.12
N ALA A 601 -4.53 12.97 1.07
CA ALA A 601 -3.30 13.72 0.88
C ALA A 601 -2.05 12.96 1.36
N ARG A 602 -2.17 12.00 2.27
CA ARG A 602 -1.01 11.37 2.89
C ARG A 602 -1.31 9.96 3.43
N ALA A 603 -0.84 8.94 2.75
CA ALA A 603 -0.71 7.62 3.34
C ALA A 603 0.38 7.65 4.43
N TYR A 604 0.05 7.20 5.65
CA TYR A 604 0.94 7.25 6.80
C TYR A 604 0.98 5.90 7.49
N SER A 605 2.17 5.39 7.79
CA SER A 605 2.31 4.08 8.40
C SER A 605 2.15 4.13 9.92
N SER A 606 1.63 3.05 10.50
CA SER A 606 1.58 2.88 11.96
C SER A 606 2.97 2.92 12.59
N THR A 607 3.97 2.40 11.90
CA THR A 607 5.37 2.42 12.35
C THR A 607 5.94 3.84 12.42
N ALA A 608 5.62 4.70 11.42
CA ALA A 608 6.01 6.11 11.46
C ALA A 608 5.31 6.82 12.63
N LEU A 609 4.01 6.59 12.83
CA LEU A 609 3.27 7.14 13.96
C LEU A 609 3.85 6.70 15.31
N ASP A 610 4.30 5.46 15.42
CA ASP A 610 4.95 4.96 16.65
C ASP A 610 6.27 5.68 16.91
N ALA A 611 7.06 5.93 15.86
CA ALA A 611 8.29 6.71 15.96
C ALA A 611 7.99 8.17 16.38
N ASP A 612 6.94 8.78 15.85
CA ASP A 612 6.53 10.14 16.20
C ASP A 612 6.06 10.25 17.66
N PHE A 613 5.33 9.24 18.16
CA PHE A 613 4.98 9.17 19.59
C PHE A 613 6.23 9.08 20.45
N ALA A 614 7.20 8.28 20.06
CA ALA A 614 8.47 8.16 20.78
C ALA A 614 9.25 9.47 20.78
N VAL A 615 9.36 10.15 19.65
CA VAL A 615 10.01 11.48 19.55
C VAL A 615 9.29 12.50 20.43
N ALA A 616 7.96 12.61 20.31
CA ALA A 616 7.17 13.53 21.14
C ALA A 616 7.37 13.27 22.64
N GLY A 617 7.40 12.01 23.06
CA GLY A 617 7.64 11.64 24.48
C GLY A 617 9.05 11.93 24.97
N ILE A 618 10.06 11.95 24.07
CA ILE A 618 11.44 12.32 24.42
C ILE A 618 11.58 13.84 24.59
N VAL A 619 10.94 14.62 23.73
CA VAL A 619 11.12 16.07 23.70
C VAL A 619 10.17 16.83 24.61
N ASP A 620 9.09 16.20 25.09
CA ASP A 620 8.07 16.83 25.93
C ASP A 620 7.57 15.90 27.05
N GLU A 621 7.69 16.32 28.31
CA GLU A 621 7.29 15.53 29.49
C GLU A 621 5.77 15.29 29.56
N VAL A 622 4.95 16.24 29.10
CA VAL A 622 3.49 16.08 29.10
C VAL A 622 3.11 15.02 28.06
N ALA A 623 3.77 15.03 26.87
CA ALA A 623 3.60 14.02 25.87
C ALA A 623 4.01 12.64 26.39
N ASN A 624 5.17 12.54 27.06
CA ASN A 624 5.67 11.30 27.65
C ASN A 624 4.68 10.68 28.66
N GLN A 625 4.02 11.51 29.46
CA GLN A 625 3.04 11.02 30.45
C GLN A 625 1.66 10.71 29.87
N THR A 626 1.34 11.25 28.70
CA THR A 626 -0.04 11.27 28.19
C THR A 626 -0.26 10.35 27.01
N LEU A 627 0.76 10.20 26.14
CA LEU A 627 0.64 9.35 24.97
C LEU A 627 0.59 7.87 25.36
N PRO A 628 -0.28 7.06 24.75
CA PRO A 628 -0.45 5.67 25.17
C PRO A 628 0.81 4.87 24.87
N ASN A 629 1.23 4.08 25.85
CA ASN A 629 2.29 3.08 25.73
C ASN A 629 3.64 3.60 25.20
N ILE A 630 3.98 4.88 25.50
CA ILE A 630 5.33 5.34 25.31
C ILE A 630 6.09 5.05 26.60
N PRO A 631 7.03 4.11 26.62
CA PRO A 631 7.95 3.97 27.72
C PRO A 631 8.89 5.16 27.77
N SER A 632 9.32 5.52 28.96
CA SER A 632 10.33 6.56 29.24
C SER A 632 11.66 6.40 28.47
N ASN A 633 11.78 5.39 27.63
CA ASN A 633 12.99 4.97 26.93
C ASN A 633 12.87 4.94 25.41
N GLY A 634 11.80 5.50 24.81
CA GLY A 634 11.64 5.59 23.35
C GLY A 634 11.35 4.25 22.65
N VAL A 635 10.64 3.34 23.32
CA VAL A 635 10.22 2.07 22.73
C VAL A 635 8.87 2.21 22.03
N MET A 636 8.71 1.56 20.88
CA MET A 636 7.48 1.58 20.08
C MET A 636 6.30 0.95 20.83
N ARG A 637 5.07 1.36 20.50
CA ARG A 637 3.85 0.73 21.03
C ARG A 637 3.85 -0.77 20.72
N ASP A 638 3.30 -1.57 21.64
CA ASP A 638 3.20 -3.01 21.45
C ASP A 638 1.92 -3.38 20.65
N PRO A 639 2.02 -3.84 19.41
CA PRO A 639 0.85 -4.23 18.63
C PRO A 639 0.28 -5.60 19.06
N GLY A 640 0.97 -6.40 19.85
CA GLY A 640 0.54 -7.75 20.23
C GLY A 640 0.61 -8.79 19.11
N LEU A 641 0.26 -8.41 17.89
CA LEU A 641 0.43 -9.19 16.66
C LEU A 641 1.33 -8.43 15.69
N TRP A 642 2.08 -9.18 14.90
CA TRP A 642 2.80 -8.57 13.80
C TRP A 642 1.84 -7.95 12.79
N SER A 643 2.09 -6.72 12.41
CA SER A 643 1.31 -6.01 11.42
C SER A 643 2.10 -4.87 10.77
N SER A 644 1.73 -4.58 9.53
CA SER A 644 2.05 -3.34 8.85
C SER A 644 0.75 -2.66 8.47
N ALA A 645 0.48 -1.50 9.05
CA ALA A 645 -0.76 -0.77 8.84
C ALA A 645 -0.48 0.62 8.30
N TYR A 646 -1.36 1.07 7.41
CA TYR A 646 -1.39 2.43 6.88
C TYR A 646 -2.76 3.04 7.11
N PHE A 647 -2.80 4.36 7.17
CA PHE A 647 -4.02 5.16 7.25
C PHE A 647 -3.85 6.48 6.50
N ASN A 648 -4.95 7.14 6.17
CA ASN A 648 -4.93 8.45 5.52
C ASN A 648 -4.86 9.56 6.57
N LEU A 649 -3.68 10.15 6.73
CA LEU A 649 -3.44 11.15 7.77
C LEU A 649 -4.13 12.49 7.48
N ARG A 650 -4.27 12.87 6.20
CA ARG A 650 -4.79 14.18 5.80
C ARG A 650 -5.77 14.07 4.64
N ASP A 651 -6.84 14.87 4.70
CA ASP A 651 -7.83 15.04 3.64
C ASP A 651 -7.47 16.20 2.72
N GLN A 652 -7.67 16.02 1.43
CA GLN A 652 -7.59 17.13 0.48
C GLN A 652 -8.89 17.91 0.43
N ILE A 653 -8.78 19.24 0.51
CA ILE A 653 -9.89 20.19 0.48
C ILE A 653 -9.69 21.17 -0.68
N ARG A 654 -10.77 21.50 -1.37
CA ARG A 654 -10.73 22.48 -2.46
C ARG A 654 -10.54 23.91 -1.97
N GLU A 655 -9.85 24.70 -2.77
CA GLU A 655 -9.56 26.11 -2.46
C GLU A 655 -10.85 26.93 -2.24
N GLU A 656 -11.90 26.66 -2.97
CA GLU A 656 -13.19 27.34 -2.86
C GLU A 656 -13.91 27.08 -1.54
N GLU A 657 -13.55 25.99 -0.84
CA GLU A 657 -14.21 25.58 0.40
C GLU A 657 -13.41 25.88 1.68
N LEU A 658 -12.28 26.54 1.59
CA LEU A 658 -11.41 26.85 2.74
C LEU A 658 -12.12 27.53 3.92
N LYS A 659 -13.14 28.34 3.63
CA LYS A 659 -13.92 29.08 4.63
C LYS A 659 -15.11 28.31 5.19
N SER A 660 -15.39 27.12 4.65
CA SER A 660 -16.54 26.31 5.06
C SER A 660 -16.13 25.32 6.15
N ASP A 661 -16.86 25.31 7.25
CA ASP A 661 -16.70 24.26 8.28
C ASP A 661 -17.13 22.89 7.74
N SER A 662 -18.06 22.86 6.78
CA SER A 662 -18.57 21.66 6.13
C SER A 662 -17.83 21.31 4.83
N ALA A 663 -16.59 21.76 4.66
CA ALA A 663 -15.79 21.40 3.50
C ALA A 663 -15.69 19.87 3.33
N VAL A 664 -16.07 19.39 2.13
CA VAL A 664 -16.12 17.96 1.84
C VAL A 664 -14.76 17.51 1.29
N PRO A 665 -14.13 16.49 1.88
CA PRO A 665 -12.90 15.92 1.31
C PRO A 665 -13.11 15.41 -0.11
N LEU A 666 -12.08 15.51 -0.95
CA LEU A 666 -12.15 15.04 -2.34
C LEU A 666 -12.54 13.56 -2.43
N GLN A 667 -12.16 12.75 -1.45
CA GLN A 667 -12.51 11.33 -1.34
C GLN A 667 -14.02 11.08 -1.46
N PHE A 668 -14.85 11.99 -0.97
CA PHE A 668 -16.32 11.86 -0.91
C PHE A 668 -17.06 12.62 -2.01
N ARG A 669 -16.34 13.16 -3.00
CA ARG A 669 -16.95 13.86 -4.13
C ARG A 669 -17.10 12.92 -5.32
N TYR A 670 -18.29 12.87 -5.87
CA TYR A 670 -18.52 12.19 -7.13
C TYR A 670 -18.14 13.11 -8.29
N GLU A 671 -17.19 12.70 -9.10
CA GLU A 671 -16.67 13.49 -10.22
C GLU A 671 -16.50 12.61 -11.46
N ALA A 672 -17.58 12.54 -12.25
CA ALA A 672 -17.59 11.80 -13.50
C ALA A 672 -16.59 12.40 -14.49
N ALA A 673 -15.93 11.54 -15.27
CA ALA A 673 -15.16 11.95 -16.43
C ALA A 673 -16.07 12.66 -17.47
N ASP A 674 -15.48 13.49 -18.31
CA ASP A 674 -16.19 14.17 -19.39
C ASP A 674 -16.73 13.19 -20.43
N CYS A 675 -16.07 12.04 -20.60
CA CYS A 675 -16.46 10.95 -21.50
C CYS A 675 -16.03 9.60 -20.91
N ARG A 676 -16.90 8.59 -21.00
CA ARG A 676 -16.55 7.20 -20.74
C ARG A 676 -16.51 6.43 -22.05
N LEU A 677 -15.49 5.59 -22.22
CA LEU A 677 -15.36 4.67 -23.35
C LEU A 677 -15.26 3.22 -22.87
N TYR A 678 -15.76 2.27 -23.65
CA TYR A 678 -15.47 0.86 -23.40
C TYR A 678 -14.16 0.45 -24.08
N TYR A 679 -13.42 -0.44 -23.42
CA TYR A 679 -12.40 -1.21 -24.14
C TYR A 679 -13.06 -2.08 -25.22
N THR A 680 -12.35 -2.29 -26.29
CA THR A 680 -12.80 -3.17 -27.39
C THR A 680 -11.79 -4.30 -27.60
N LEU A 681 -12.21 -5.36 -28.30
CA LEU A 681 -11.30 -6.44 -28.68
C LEU A 681 -10.08 -5.92 -29.45
N ARG A 682 -10.21 -4.78 -30.16
CA ARG A 682 -9.15 -4.26 -31.03
C ARG A 682 -8.28 -3.19 -30.38
N ASN A 683 -8.70 -2.57 -29.28
CA ASN A 683 -7.93 -1.49 -28.65
C ASN A 683 -7.31 -1.88 -27.30
N LEU A 684 -7.79 -2.92 -26.60
CA LEU A 684 -7.28 -3.27 -25.27
C LEU A 684 -5.78 -3.59 -25.29
N TYR A 685 -5.31 -4.41 -26.24
CA TYR A 685 -3.88 -4.70 -26.43
C TYR A 685 -3.31 -3.98 -27.67
N ASN A 686 -3.81 -2.78 -27.96
CA ASN A 686 -3.28 -1.90 -29.00
C ASN A 686 -3.41 -0.44 -28.56
N MET A 687 -2.39 0.06 -27.88
CA MET A 687 -2.40 1.41 -27.30
C MET A 687 -2.54 2.50 -28.36
N THR A 688 -1.94 2.33 -29.56
CA THR A 688 -2.11 3.30 -30.66
C THR A 688 -3.58 3.43 -31.09
N GLN A 689 -4.28 2.31 -31.21
CA GLN A 689 -5.71 2.34 -31.52
C GLN A 689 -6.52 2.97 -30.39
N GLN A 690 -6.18 2.66 -29.15
CA GLN A 690 -6.84 3.21 -27.98
C GLN A 690 -6.68 4.75 -27.91
N TRP A 691 -5.47 5.27 -28.11
CA TRP A 691 -5.22 6.71 -28.15
C TRP A 691 -5.93 7.39 -29.32
N THR A 692 -6.04 6.71 -30.45
CA THR A 692 -6.83 7.17 -31.62
C THR A 692 -8.31 7.26 -31.26
N ASP A 693 -8.86 6.24 -30.60
CA ASP A 693 -10.26 6.23 -30.15
C ASP A 693 -10.55 7.36 -29.15
N VAL A 694 -9.61 7.64 -28.24
CA VAL A 694 -9.68 8.77 -27.29
C VAL A 694 -9.62 10.11 -28.03
N HIS A 695 -8.69 10.27 -28.97
CA HIS A 695 -8.60 11.49 -29.81
C HIS A 695 -9.93 11.75 -30.52
N ASP A 696 -10.48 10.73 -31.16
CA ASP A 696 -11.71 10.84 -31.92
C ASP A 696 -12.96 11.09 -31.02
N ALA A 697 -12.94 10.57 -29.82
CA ALA A 697 -14.03 10.82 -28.86
C ALA A 697 -14.07 12.28 -28.37
N VAL A 698 -12.90 12.93 -28.30
CA VAL A 698 -12.77 14.26 -27.72
C VAL A 698 -12.72 15.37 -28.78
N TRP A 699 -12.04 15.13 -29.91
CA TRP A 699 -11.81 16.14 -30.97
C TRP A 699 -12.37 15.75 -32.34
N GLY A 700 -12.81 14.47 -32.50
CA GLY A 700 -13.41 14.00 -33.73
C GLY A 700 -14.88 14.38 -33.91
N GLU A 701 -15.47 13.91 -35.01
CA GLU A 701 -16.90 14.12 -35.32
C GLU A 701 -17.78 13.00 -34.78
N GLY A 702 -18.78 13.34 -33.98
CA GLY A 702 -19.85 12.44 -33.51
C GLY A 702 -19.66 11.83 -32.11
N PRO A 703 -20.74 11.31 -31.50
CA PRO A 703 -20.72 10.78 -30.15
C PRO A 703 -20.06 9.40 -30.12
N ARG A 704 -18.93 9.26 -29.43
CA ARG A 704 -18.27 7.98 -29.17
C ARG A 704 -18.39 7.55 -27.70
N CYS A 705 -18.73 8.49 -26.79
CA CYS A 705 -18.87 8.17 -25.39
C CYS A 705 -20.00 7.19 -25.11
N VAL A 706 -19.83 6.36 -24.09
CA VAL A 706 -20.86 5.43 -23.59
C VAL A 706 -22.18 6.16 -23.36
N ALA A 707 -23.28 5.51 -23.74
CA ALA A 707 -24.60 6.10 -23.61
C ALA A 707 -24.88 6.58 -22.18
N GLY A 708 -25.31 7.84 -22.04
CA GLY A 708 -25.64 8.42 -20.75
C GLY A 708 -24.43 8.82 -19.90
N SER A 709 -23.20 8.71 -20.39
CA SER A 709 -22.00 9.06 -19.61
C SER A 709 -21.64 10.54 -19.59
N THR A 710 -22.14 11.33 -20.51
CA THR A 710 -21.80 12.76 -20.64
C THR A 710 -22.75 13.70 -19.91
N GLY A 711 -22.30 14.93 -19.63
CA GLY A 711 -23.11 15.98 -19.00
C GLY A 711 -23.03 16.00 -17.47
N TYR A 712 -22.22 15.18 -16.86
CA TYR A 712 -21.95 15.15 -15.41
C TYR A 712 -20.70 15.94 -15.02
N SER A 713 -19.92 16.38 -15.99
CA SER A 713 -18.61 17.00 -15.80
C SER A 713 -18.67 18.20 -14.85
N THR A 714 -17.67 18.30 -13.98
CA THR A 714 -17.37 19.47 -13.15
C THR A 714 -16.18 20.27 -13.69
N THR A 715 -15.58 19.83 -14.80
CA THR A 715 -14.43 20.49 -15.45
C THR A 715 -14.84 21.88 -15.95
N PRO A 716 -14.15 22.97 -15.56
CA PRO A 716 -14.42 24.31 -16.05
C PRO A 716 -14.40 24.41 -17.58
N GLY A 717 -15.45 25.02 -18.15
CA GLY A 717 -15.58 25.18 -19.60
C GLY A 717 -16.20 23.99 -20.33
N GLN A 718 -16.52 22.90 -19.62
CA GLN A 718 -17.27 21.78 -20.19
C GLN A 718 -18.78 21.94 -19.97
N GLN A 719 -19.54 21.30 -20.85
CA GLN A 719 -21.00 21.33 -20.75
C GLN A 719 -21.45 20.42 -19.61
N SER A 720 -22.03 21.02 -18.57
CA SER A 720 -22.69 20.29 -17.48
C SER A 720 -24.20 20.48 -17.57
N ASP A 721 -24.95 19.45 -17.20
CA ASP A 721 -26.38 19.48 -17.05
C ASP A 721 -26.74 19.50 -15.56
N PRO A 722 -27.25 20.61 -15.01
CA PRO A 722 -27.55 20.70 -13.58
C PRO A 722 -28.64 19.71 -13.10
N SER A 723 -29.41 19.13 -14.02
CA SER A 723 -30.42 18.09 -13.69
C SER A 723 -29.79 16.71 -13.45
N LYS A 724 -28.57 16.46 -13.96
CA LYS A 724 -27.87 15.20 -13.76
C LYS A 724 -27.28 15.13 -12.39
N LYS A 725 -27.52 14.03 -11.70
CA LYS A 725 -27.03 13.75 -10.36
C LYS A 725 -26.16 12.50 -10.41
N PRO A 726 -25.23 12.35 -9.43
CA PRO A 726 -24.49 11.10 -9.27
C PRO A 726 -25.45 9.91 -9.35
N PRO A 727 -25.02 8.78 -9.97
CA PRO A 727 -25.81 7.57 -9.95
C PRO A 727 -26.13 7.15 -8.51
N PRO A 728 -27.26 6.53 -8.24
CA PRO A 728 -27.50 5.93 -6.94
C PRO A 728 -26.47 4.81 -6.72
N VAL A 729 -26.13 4.55 -5.47
CA VAL A 729 -25.39 3.34 -5.10
C VAL A 729 -26.13 2.15 -5.68
N SER A 730 -25.39 1.28 -6.41
CA SER A 730 -26.02 0.15 -7.09
C SER A 730 -26.76 -0.75 -6.07
N PRO A 731 -28.03 -1.10 -6.29
CA PRO A 731 -28.72 -2.06 -5.42
C PRO A 731 -28.02 -3.41 -5.33
N LEU A 732 -27.31 -3.82 -6.38
CA LEU A 732 -26.49 -5.02 -6.38
C LEU A 732 -25.30 -4.86 -5.42
N ALA A 733 -24.68 -3.68 -5.37
CA ALA A 733 -23.63 -3.38 -4.39
C ALA A 733 -24.15 -3.42 -2.94
N GLU A 734 -25.39 -2.99 -2.70
CA GLU A 734 -26.03 -3.09 -1.39
C GLU A 734 -26.45 -4.52 -1.04
N GLN A 735 -26.87 -5.32 -2.03
CA GLN A 735 -27.30 -6.71 -1.81
C GLN A 735 -26.15 -7.69 -1.70
N HIS A 736 -25.08 -7.49 -2.47
CA HIS A 736 -23.93 -8.37 -2.56
C HIS A 736 -22.71 -7.87 -1.77
N ARG A 737 -22.78 -6.67 -1.18
CA ARG A 737 -21.89 -6.24 -0.10
C ARG A 737 -22.58 -6.49 1.23
N PRO A 738 -22.57 -7.71 1.74
CA PRO A 738 -22.85 -7.82 3.15
C PRO A 738 -21.80 -6.94 3.81
N PHE A 739 -22.26 -5.90 4.49
CA PHE A 739 -21.50 -5.31 5.58
C PHE A 739 -20.65 -6.43 6.19
N PRO A 740 -19.35 -6.25 6.44
CA PRO A 740 -18.51 -7.36 6.86
C PRO A 740 -19.26 -8.21 7.86
N LYS A 741 -19.66 -9.41 7.44
CA LYS A 741 -20.28 -10.34 8.37
C LYS A 741 -19.20 -10.67 9.36
N ILE A 742 -19.21 -9.92 10.44
CA ILE A 742 -18.43 -10.30 11.62
C ILE A 742 -18.87 -11.72 11.92
N TYR A 743 -17.92 -12.61 12.07
CA TYR A 743 -18.19 -13.99 12.42
C TYR A 743 -19.23 -14.04 13.56
N THR A 744 -20.34 -14.67 13.30
CA THR A 744 -21.32 -15.01 14.33
C THR A 744 -21.11 -16.47 14.63
N PRO A 745 -20.71 -16.84 15.86
CA PRO A 745 -20.54 -18.22 16.23
C PRO A 745 -21.86 -18.98 16.00
N PRO A 746 -21.82 -20.25 15.59
CA PRO A 746 -22.99 -21.10 15.60
C PRO A 746 -23.62 -21.05 16.99
N SER A 747 -24.94 -20.84 17.05
CA SER A 747 -25.65 -20.81 18.34
C SER A 747 -25.33 -22.07 19.12
N ALA A 748 -25.03 -21.95 20.41
CA ALA A 748 -24.60 -23.01 21.33
C ALA A 748 -25.58 -24.18 21.49
N ASN A 749 -26.59 -24.33 20.62
CA ASN A 749 -27.62 -25.38 20.64
C ASN A 749 -27.41 -26.51 19.62
N SER A 750 -26.31 -26.58 18.89
CA SER A 750 -25.95 -27.79 18.12
C SER A 750 -25.05 -28.71 18.94
N SER A 751 -25.68 -29.61 19.68
CA SER A 751 -25.04 -30.62 20.49
C SER A 751 -24.44 -31.78 19.67
N SER A 752 -23.41 -31.55 18.87
CA SER A 752 -22.63 -32.57 18.20
C SER A 752 -21.31 -32.07 17.59
N GLU A 753 -20.59 -31.17 18.24
CA GLU A 753 -19.19 -30.93 17.89
C GLU A 753 -18.32 -31.41 19.06
N ALA A 754 -17.49 -32.41 18.77
CA ALA A 754 -16.45 -32.85 19.67
C ALA A 754 -15.59 -31.64 20.05
N SER A 755 -15.44 -31.40 21.35
CA SER A 755 -14.54 -30.36 21.86
C SER A 755 -13.14 -30.65 21.32
N LEU A 756 -12.63 -29.78 20.44
CA LEU A 756 -11.21 -29.77 20.16
C LEU A 756 -10.45 -29.50 21.46
N PRO A 757 -9.28 -30.07 21.64
CA PRO A 757 -8.47 -29.77 22.80
C PRO A 757 -8.24 -28.26 22.83
N HIS A 758 -8.68 -27.60 23.90
CA HIS A 758 -8.21 -26.29 24.26
C HIS A 758 -6.71 -26.45 24.50
N PHE A 759 -5.90 -25.98 23.58
CA PHE A 759 -4.52 -25.67 23.91
C PHE A 759 -4.61 -24.48 24.86
N ALA A 760 -4.37 -24.74 26.14
CA ALA A 760 -4.33 -23.69 27.12
C ALA A 760 -3.22 -22.71 26.70
N PRO A 761 -3.42 -21.39 26.87
CA PRO A 761 -2.37 -20.39 26.65
C PRO A 761 -1.04 -20.72 27.34
N GLU A 762 -1.08 -21.55 28.33
CA GLU A 762 0.04 -22.06 29.12
C GLU A 762 1.05 -22.89 28.32
N GLU A 763 0.72 -23.45 27.16
CA GLU A 763 1.67 -24.21 26.33
C GLU A 763 2.51 -23.35 25.38
N ILE A 764 2.12 -22.09 25.14
CA ILE A 764 2.87 -21.14 24.27
C ILE A 764 3.51 -20.03 25.09
N THR A 765 3.00 -19.78 26.31
CA THR A 765 3.68 -18.87 27.22
C THR A 765 4.89 -19.58 27.80
N ALA A 766 6.03 -18.88 27.80
CA ALA A 766 7.26 -19.29 28.47
C ALA A 766 7.08 -19.50 29.99
N SER A 767 5.93 -20.04 30.42
CA SER A 767 5.52 -20.23 31.81
C SER A 767 6.39 -21.21 32.60
N HIS A 768 7.36 -21.86 31.94
CA HIS A 768 8.31 -22.74 32.59
C HIS A 768 9.77 -22.27 32.57
N ILE A 769 10.04 -21.06 32.08
CA ILE A 769 11.37 -20.50 32.20
C ILE A 769 11.45 -19.82 33.57
N THR A 770 11.85 -20.56 34.59
CA THR A 770 12.29 -19.97 35.85
C THR A 770 13.67 -19.35 35.59
N TYR A 771 13.79 -18.05 35.75
CA TYR A 771 15.06 -17.32 35.56
C TYR A 771 16.14 -17.66 36.61
N ASP A 772 15.92 -18.67 37.42
CA ASP A 772 16.95 -19.30 38.25
C ASP A 772 17.80 -20.31 37.44
N GLU A 773 17.40 -20.61 36.20
CA GLU A 773 18.19 -21.41 35.27
C GLU A 773 19.20 -20.54 34.51
N PRO A 774 20.37 -21.12 34.15
CA PRO A 774 21.37 -20.41 33.35
C PRO A 774 20.77 -19.98 32.00
N ILE A 775 21.21 -18.83 31.48
CA ILE A 775 20.87 -18.34 30.15
C ILE A 775 21.10 -19.47 29.15
N HIS A 776 20.04 -19.93 28.49
CA HIS A 776 20.19 -20.99 27.51
C HIS A 776 20.96 -20.49 26.29
N PRO A 777 22.09 -21.10 25.94
CA PRO A 777 22.76 -20.78 24.68
C PRO A 777 21.87 -21.15 23.51
N CYS A 778 21.93 -20.39 22.44
CA CYS A 778 21.29 -20.76 21.18
C CYS A 778 21.86 -22.12 20.71
N ASN A 779 21.01 -22.95 20.11
CA ASN A 779 21.46 -24.21 19.52
C ASN A 779 22.42 -23.97 18.35
N GLU A 780 23.03 -25.04 17.83
CA GLU A 780 24.01 -24.99 16.73
C GLU A 780 23.51 -24.29 15.46
N LEU A 781 22.16 -24.12 15.35
CA LEU A 781 21.52 -23.41 14.24
C LEU A 781 21.12 -21.98 14.61
N ASN A 782 21.62 -21.41 15.72
CA ASN A 782 21.22 -20.10 16.25
C ASN A 782 19.73 -19.94 16.50
N ARG A 783 19.07 -20.98 17.02
CA ARG A 783 17.64 -21.01 17.31
C ARG A 783 17.38 -21.12 18.80
N CYS A 784 16.21 -20.63 19.19
CA CYS A 784 15.68 -20.75 20.55
C CYS A 784 14.37 -21.52 20.53
N ASP A 785 14.06 -22.17 21.64
CA ASP A 785 12.78 -22.84 21.82
C ASP A 785 11.70 -21.83 22.26
N GLY A 786 10.49 -21.94 21.71
CA GLY A 786 9.34 -21.13 22.07
C GLY A 786 9.46 -19.65 21.69
N ALA A 787 8.91 -18.76 22.53
CA ALA A 787 8.83 -17.30 22.31
C ALA A 787 10.15 -16.55 22.57
N LEU A 788 11.29 -17.23 22.48
CA LEU A 788 12.61 -16.62 22.69
C LEU A 788 13.29 -16.32 21.36
N GLN A 789 14.03 -15.21 21.33
CA GLN A 789 14.87 -14.84 20.19
C GLN A 789 16.35 -15.07 20.51
N CYS A 790 17.09 -15.64 19.54
CA CYS A 790 18.53 -15.78 19.63
C CYS A 790 19.20 -14.42 19.36
N LYS A 791 19.84 -13.85 20.38
CA LYS A 791 20.48 -12.53 20.29
C LYS A 791 21.88 -12.58 20.90
N GLU A 792 22.71 -11.71 20.38
CA GLU A 792 24.03 -11.46 20.94
C GLU A 792 23.90 -10.60 22.20
N VAL A 793 24.35 -11.13 23.35
CA VAL A 793 24.36 -10.41 24.63
C VAL A 793 25.78 -10.30 25.18
N TYR A 794 26.04 -9.15 25.78
CA TYR A 794 27.28 -8.94 26.50
C TYR A 794 27.11 -9.33 27.97
N VAL A 795 27.75 -10.40 28.38
CA VAL A 795 27.72 -10.84 29.78
C VAL A 795 28.96 -10.34 30.47
N ARG A 796 28.77 -9.55 31.54
CA ARG A 796 29.87 -9.18 32.45
C ARG A 796 29.89 -10.13 33.62
N CYS A 797 30.99 -10.83 33.79
CA CYS A 797 31.20 -11.73 34.90
C CYS A 797 31.60 -10.97 36.17
N HIS A 798 30.93 -11.25 37.30
CA HIS A 798 31.34 -10.75 38.63
C HIS A 798 32.52 -11.58 39.14
N LYS A 799 33.70 -10.94 39.36
CA LYS A 799 34.73 -11.51 40.20
C LYS A 799 34.81 -10.66 41.47
N GLY A 800 34.35 -11.26 42.59
CA GLY A 800 34.54 -10.78 43.97
C GLY A 800 34.54 -9.26 44.19
N GLY A 801 33.37 -8.67 44.36
CA GLY A 801 33.18 -7.35 44.97
C GLY A 801 33.35 -6.12 44.07
N GLY A 802 33.60 -6.26 42.77
CA GLY A 802 33.67 -5.11 41.84
C GLY A 802 33.42 -5.53 40.37
N MET A 803 32.73 -4.69 39.59
CA MET A 803 32.58 -4.87 38.15
C MET A 803 33.92 -4.55 37.45
N GLN A 804 34.84 -5.52 37.36
CA GLN A 804 36.04 -5.37 36.57
C GLN A 804 36.25 -6.62 35.71
N GLY A 805 36.20 -6.43 34.40
CA GLY A 805 36.55 -7.43 33.39
C GLY A 805 35.93 -7.10 32.02
N PRO A 806 36.50 -7.60 30.93
CA PRO A 806 35.93 -7.45 29.61
C PRO A 806 34.58 -8.13 29.55
N SER A 807 33.60 -7.50 28.84
CA SER A 807 32.33 -8.14 28.55
C SER A 807 32.54 -9.24 27.51
N ASN A 808 32.07 -10.44 27.82
CA ASN A 808 32.09 -11.54 26.85
C ASN A 808 30.80 -11.47 26.01
N LYS A 809 30.98 -11.69 24.71
CA LYS A 809 29.90 -11.74 23.73
C LYS A 809 29.38 -13.17 23.68
N VAL A 810 28.10 -13.36 23.97
CA VAL A 810 27.44 -14.68 23.99
C VAL A 810 26.14 -14.58 23.22
N MET A 811 25.87 -15.57 22.37
CA MET A 811 24.55 -15.72 21.77
C MET A 811 23.62 -16.39 22.80
N ALA A 812 22.53 -15.72 23.16
CA ALA A 812 21.61 -16.20 24.16
C ALA A 812 20.15 -16.05 23.70
N CYS A 813 19.32 -16.95 24.18
CA CYS A 813 17.88 -16.90 23.97
C CYS A 813 17.27 -15.92 24.97
N LEU A 814 16.69 -14.83 24.50
CA LEU A 814 16.01 -13.83 25.32
C LEU A 814 14.56 -13.68 24.88
N PRO A 815 13.64 -13.37 25.80
CA PRO A 815 12.28 -13.00 25.44
C PRO A 815 12.28 -11.85 24.45
N ALA A 816 11.45 -11.91 23.41
CA ALA A 816 11.28 -10.80 22.49
C ALA A 816 10.51 -9.69 23.19
N CYS A 817 11.01 -8.44 23.09
CA CYS A 817 10.29 -7.27 23.57
C CYS A 817 9.34 -6.75 22.50
N PHE A 818 8.04 -6.76 22.81
CA PHE A 818 6.97 -6.16 21.98
C PHE A 818 6.42 -4.89 22.64
N GLY A 819 7.26 -4.10 23.29
CA GLY A 819 6.88 -2.92 24.04
C GLY A 819 7.16 -3.07 25.55
N PRO A 820 6.89 -2.03 26.35
CA PRO A 820 7.26 -2.00 27.77
C PRO A 820 6.56 -3.06 28.62
N THR A 821 5.35 -3.47 28.23
CA THR A 821 4.58 -4.48 28.95
C THR A 821 4.96 -5.92 28.56
N GLY A 822 5.58 -6.11 27.41
CA GLY A 822 5.98 -7.45 26.94
C GLY A 822 7.08 -8.10 27.79
N CYS A 823 7.87 -7.32 28.52
CA CYS A 823 8.88 -7.84 29.43
C CYS A 823 8.32 -8.18 30.82
N ASP A 824 7.24 -7.53 31.25
CA ASP A 824 6.64 -7.75 32.57
C ASP A 824 5.88 -9.09 32.67
N VAL A 825 5.43 -9.61 31.55
CA VAL A 825 4.65 -10.87 31.49
C VAL A 825 5.53 -12.09 31.80
N TYR A 826 6.82 -12.00 31.60
CA TYR A 826 7.72 -13.14 31.69
C TYR A 826 8.28 -13.40 33.10
N ASN A 827 8.33 -12.43 33.98
CA ASN A 827 8.73 -12.67 35.38
C ASN A 827 8.40 -11.51 36.33
N SER A 828 7.50 -11.75 37.30
CA SER A 828 7.14 -10.79 38.34
C SER A 828 8.27 -10.52 39.39
N ASN A 829 9.33 -11.30 39.38
CA ASN A 829 10.42 -11.20 40.33
C ASN A 829 11.70 -10.55 39.75
N MET A 830 11.70 -10.24 38.45
CA MET A 830 12.84 -9.67 37.76
C MET A 830 12.40 -8.42 36.99
N ALA A 831 12.87 -7.27 37.37
CA ALA A 831 12.58 -6.03 36.62
C ALA A 831 13.36 -6.11 35.28
N LEU A 832 12.65 -6.34 34.18
CA LEU A 832 13.15 -6.31 32.83
C LEU A 832 12.69 -5.01 32.18
N THR A 833 13.59 -4.36 31.42
CA THR A 833 13.26 -3.21 30.58
C THR A 833 13.70 -3.47 29.17
N CYS A 834 12.89 -3.04 28.21
CA CYS A 834 13.29 -3.01 26.81
C CYS A 834 14.33 -1.89 26.62
N GLN A 835 15.50 -2.22 26.13
CA GLN A 835 16.57 -1.25 25.84
C GLN A 835 16.73 -1.12 24.32
N PRO A 836 16.84 0.10 23.77
CA PRO A 836 17.17 0.29 22.37
C PRO A 836 18.54 -0.32 22.06
N PHE A 837 18.63 -1.05 20.98
CA PHE A 837 19.88 -1.63 20.54
C PHE A 837 20.71 -0.57 19.79
N VAL A 838 21.73 -0.02 20.43
CA VAL A 838 22.71 0.86 19.76
C VAL A 838 23.85 -0.03 19.29
N SER A 839 23.98 -0.24 17.98
CA SER A 839 25.10 -0.99 17.43
C SER A 839 26.41 -0.21 17.67
N THR A 840 27.41 -0.89 18.19
CA THR A 840 28.74 -0.33 18.47
C THR A 840 29.52 0.07 17.21
N GLU A 841 29.04 -0.25 16.04
CA GLU A 841 29.69 0.13 14.77
C GLU A 841 29.51 1.62 14.44
N LEU A 842 28.49 2.29 14.97
CA LEU A 842 28.31 3.74 14.78
C LEU A 842 29.33 4.59 15.57
N LYS A 843 29.94 4.08 16.63
CA LYS A 843 30.95 4.84 17.39
C LYS A 843 32.33 4.89 16.74
N GLN A 844 32.60 4.05 15.75
CA GLN A 844 33.87 4.10 15.01
C GLN A 844 33.82 5.02 13.78
N ALA A 845 32.66 5.40 13.31
CA ALA A 845 32.53 6.29 12.14
C ALA A 845 32.68 7.79 12.51
N THR A 846 32.61 8.16 13.79
CA THR A 846 32.74 9.56 14.24
C THR A 846 34.18 10.02 14.55
N GLN A 847 35.19 9.22 14.30
CA GLN A 847 36.61 9.61 14.44
C GLN A 847 37.34 9.66 13.10
N LEU A 848 36.79 10.34 12.11
CA LEU A 848 37.53 10.73 10.92
C LEU A 848 37.75 12.25 10.94
N GLN A 849 39.04 12.62 10.89
CA GLN A 849 39.56 13.99 10.91
C GLN A 849 38.95 14.89 9.84
N PRO A 850 38.88 16.22 10.06
CA PRO A 850 38.32 17.15 9.09
C PRO A 850 39.16 17.20 7.83
N LEU A 851 38.63 16.77 6.73
CA LEU A 851 39.16 17.01 5.40
C LEU A 851 38.73 18.40 4.91
N SER A 852 39.74 19.17 4.48
CA SER A 852 39.66 20.51 3.96
C SER A 852 38.66 20.68 2.83
N ASP A 853 38.04 21.81 2.88
CA ASP A 853 37.23 22.50 1.89
C ASP A 853 37.61 22.19 0.44
N LYS A 854 36.82 21.41 -0.26
CA LYS A 854 36.53 21.36 -1.70
C LYS A 854 35.95 20.02 -2.18
N SER A 855 34.87 19.58 -1.59
CA SER A 855 33.95 18.63 -2.26
C SER A 855 32.67 18.54 -1.44
N ARG A 856 31.73 19.43 -1.72
CA ARG A 856 30.31 19.19 -1.39
C ARG A 856 29.81 18.06 -2.30
N GLN A 857 30.19 16.85 -1.99
CA GLN A 857 29.55 15.66 -2.55
C GLN A 857 28.64 15.04 -1.49
N ARG A 858 27.35 15.16 -1.78
CA ARG A 858 26.22 14.31 -1.40
C ARG A 858 26.45 13.38 -0.20
N ARG A 859 25.85 13.73 0.92
CA ARG A 859 25.53 12.75 1.99
C ARG A 859 24.10 12.28 1.74
N ALA A 860 23.93 10.97 1.65
CA ALA A 860 22.64 10.34 1.68
C ALA A 860 21.93 10.71 3.00
N ALA A 861 20.61 10.97 2.93
CA ALA A 861 19.80 11.22 4.09
C ALA A 861 19.98 10.12 5.14
N PRO A 862 20.00 10.43 6.45
CA PRO A 862 20.13 9.41 7.48
C PRO A 862 18.93 8.49 7.41
N ILE A 863 19.19 7.20 7.26
CA ILE A 863 18.18 6.14 7.37
C ILE A 863 17.59 6.26 8.77
N LYS A 864 16.29 6.57 8.88
CA LYS A 864 15.54 6.47 10.14
C LYS A 864 15.78 5.06 10.69
N GLN A 865 16.52 4.96 11.78
CA GLN A 865 16.88 3.66 12.38
C GLN A 865 15.61 3.03 12.98
N GLN A 866 15.30 1.83 12.56
CA GLN A 866 14.34 0.98 13.26
C GLN A 866 15.01 0.46 14.54
N TYR A 867 14.43 0.78 15.68
CA TYR A 867 14.90 0.27 16.95
C TYR A 867 14.16 -1.02 17.29
N SER A 868 14.86 -2.12 17.41
CA SER A 868 14.35 -3.32 18.09
C SER A 868 14.87 -3.30 19.52
N GLY A 869 13.97 -3.37 20.49
CA GLY A 869 14.33 -3.50 21.90
C GLY A 869 14.54 -4.95 22.31
N LEU A 870 15.43 -5.18 23.25
CA LEU A 870 15.62 -6.47 23.92
C LEU A 870 15.29 -6.34 25.39
N CYS A 871 14.64 -7.36 25.96
CA CYS A 871 14.48 -7.45 27.41
C CYS A 871 15.86 -7.72 28.03
N GLN A 872 16.34 -6.78 28.83
CA GLN A 872 17.57 -6.90 29.60
C GLN A 872 17.27 -6.69 31.09
N PRO A 873 17.97 -7.40 32.00
CA PRO A 873 17.85 -7.14 33.43
C PRO A 873 18.26 -5.70 33.75
N THR A 874 17.46 -5.00 34.57
CA THR A 874 17.78 -3.66 35.04
C THR A 874 19.01 -3.70 35.95
N PHE A 875 19.79 -2.62 35.97
CA PHE A 875 20.98 -2.45 36.84
C PHE A 875 20.64 -2.82 38.29
N GLY A 876 21.30 -3.85 38.84
CA GLY A 876 21.08 -4.34 40.20
C GLY A 876 20.57 -5.78 40.30
N THR A 877 20.07 -6.37 39.23
CA THR A 877 19.67 -7.79 39.21
C THR A 877 20.90 -8.64 38.92
N LYS A 878 21.19 -9.59 39.77
CA LYS A 878 22.33 -10.53 39.58
C LYS A 878 21.96 -11.49 38.46
N LEU A 879 22.62 -11.37 37.30
CA LEU A 879 22.70 -12.49 36.33
C LEU A 879 23.57 -13.59 36.96
N LEU A 880 22.92 -14.56 37.57
CA LEU A 880 23.59 -15.74 38.11
C LEU A 880 23.87 -16.76 36.97
N GLY A 881 24.80 -16.43 36.11
CA GLY A 881 25.40 -17.38 35.19
C GLY A 881 26.84 -17.69 35.60
N ASN A 882 27.22 -18.93 35.72
CA ASN A 882 28.63 -19.33 35.85
C ASN A 882 29.28 -19.01 34.50
N CYS A 883 30.19 -18.03 34.48
CA CYS A 883 31.05 -17.80 33.31
C CYS A 883 31.92 -19.03 33.07
N PRO A 884 31.97 -19.60 31.87
CA PRO A 884 33.00 -20.60 31.55
C PRO A 884 34.39 -19.96 31.72
N ILE A 885 35.31 -20.72 32.28
CA ILE A 885 36.69 -20.35 32.60
C ILE A 885 37.49 -20.17 31.31
#